data_1e7546284cb9e20187bc90b1b26725c7
#
_entry.id   1e7546284cb9e20187bc90b1b26725c7
#
_cell.length_a   1.000
_cell.length_b   1.000
_cell.length_c   1.000
_cell.angle_alpha   90.00
_cell.angle_beta   90.00
_cell.angle_gamma   90.00
#
_symmetry.space_group_name_H-M   'P 1'
#
loop_
_entity.id
_entity.type
_entity.pdbx_description
1 polymer ?
#
loop_
_entity_poly.entity_id
_entity_poly.type
_entity_poly.pdbx_seq_one_letter_code
_entity_poly.pdbx_strand_id
1 'polypeptide(L)'
;MSRLDFTDLFREITGHEPRDYQVRLAERLAQGKPPSHLSVPTGMGKTLAVLIGWLYALAQDAEQVSRRRRRRMVPLRLHLVVDRRAVVDDSFEAAQRIRKALAEGAGDRSAVRRVAEVLRSAFAIPAEAEVLEVRRLRGGLADTDGDLTEHTRYPSRPAIIVGTLDMTVSRLLFRGYQLSPYRRSIDAALTGLDAFWVLDEAHLSEQALTTLFVLRSEESRLEDRCGGSVPGLQVMAMTATPMTLPTLHRGADQEPTPGLSLDWEEECRLDPQLGARRAHRDGVPVDVHCVEGKAAAALTEQACSRAKELSRGESLVVFCNTLDTVKKVVAGLKKQARKLKEQAPHVDVMVGGMPARRGEDAMKGLCPYRTGAEGRQDAQATVVVATSTLEVGADLDFTHLLTESCQAGSLVQRLGRVNRVGARSDGSVTIVHSTTSKDPIHGGAADAVVELIDGATTLGEVVKRLDEADGREELVNATQVPVIIPPNVFAAYLRTLGSRNDAPVHPWIRPLADPRPDTFIVFRKSVGDLADVSPEALQEDLTRWRPDLRAEAWSIPLNDAQEVAKQAVKTQPLVVIDPTSQEPRVLEAGASPPDLVPGQVLVLAPGDGSNPYGLEDAGRDYSGQHVMPGATAEEVSKELVSLATGTSRREAIILTDLSEGDLRTDDPYADLLEEAALLAVPPGWQIIDDVLGADSLHPWLRLRLVEAATEGPASTEDDADERTLWGHGDRVGERAGQWARAIGLPENLVEDLVTAGHHHDDGKADPRMQAALGAAVDESGFLLLEESRQRERRRPLSKSRLPRRYWNRSMRMAGVPSGWRHEAASADRLEEQLEKGERTAHDPDLVMHL
;
A
#
# COMPACT_ATOMS: atom_id res chain seq x y z
N MET A 1 3.86 -22.22 -35.24
CA MET A 1 3.83 -21.09 -34.31
C MET A 1 5.23 -20.87 -33.75
N SER A 2 5.83 -19.68 -33.90
CA SER A 2 7.14 -19.35 -33.33
C SER A 2 7.12 -19.50 -31.79
N ARG A 3 8.23 -19.90 -31.23
CA ARG A 3 8.40 -19.99 -29.76
C ARG A 3 8.30 -18.59 -29.17
N LEU A 4 7.66 -18.43 -28.01
CA LEU A 4 7.64 -17.17 -27.27
C LEU A 4 9.08 -16.80 -26.87
N ASP A 5 9.52 -15.60 -27.21
CA ASP A 5 10.86 -15.09 -26.91
C ASP A 5 10.76 -13.98 -25.86
N PHE A 6 11.63 -14.02 -24.83
CA PHE A 6 11.65 -13.03 -23.76
C PHE A 6 12.13 -11.67 -24.26
N THR A 7 13.14 -11.67 -25.13
CA THR A 7 13.75 -10.44 -25.65
C THR A 7 12.73 -9.62 -26.43
N ASP A 8 11.97 -10.31 -27.31
CA ASP A 8 10.91 -9.66 -28.09
C ASP A 8 9.80 -9.11 -27.18
N LEU A 9 9.36 -9.90 -26.17
CA LEU A 9 8.34 -9.44 -25.21
C LEU A 9 8.82 -8.23 -24.43
N PHE A 10 10.04 -8.26 -23.90
CA PHE A 10 10.61 -7.18 -23.13
C PHE A 10 10.74 -5.90 -23.97
N ARG A 11 11.26 -6.02 -25.21
CA ARG A 11 11.40 -4.91 -26.15
C ARG A 11 10.04 -4.31 -26.52
N GLU A 12 9.03 -5.14 -26.81
CA GLU A 12 7.69 -4.68 -27.17
C GLU A 12 7.00 -3.91 -26.02
N ILE A 13 7.25 -4.30 -24.76
CA ILE A 13 6.68 -3.63 -23.57
C ILE A 13 7.45 -2.37 -23.20
N THR A 14 8.79 -2.41 -23.21
CA THR A 14 9.63 -1.36 -22.64
C THR A 14 10.23 -0.39 -23.68
N GLY A 15 10.32 -0.80 -24.93
CA GLY A 15 11.08 -0.11 -25.98
C GLY A 15 12.61 -0.31 -25.89
N HIS A 16 13.09 -1.16 -24.98
CA HIS A 16 14.51 -1.38 -24.73
C HIS A 16 14.87 -2.86 -24.83
N GLU A 17 16.14 -3.12 -25.19
CA GLU A 17 16.68 -4.48 -25.11
C GLU A 17 16.84 -4.90 -23.65
N PRO A 18 16.53 -6.17 -23.31
CA PRO A 18 16.78 -6.67 -21.97
C PRO A 18 18.28 -6.82 -21.70
N ARG A 19 18.67 -6.63 -20.44
CA ARG A 19 20.02 -6.91 -19.97
C ARG A 19 20.24 -8.41 -19.78
N ASP A 20 21.50 -8.86 -19.77
CA ASP A 20 21.82 -10.28 -19.61
C ASP A 20 21.20 -10.89 -18.36
N TYR A 21 21.33 -10.23 -17.20
CA TYR A 21 20.74 -10.74 -15.95
C TYR A 21 19.21 -10.85 -16.03
N GLN A 22 18.52 -10.00 -16.80
CA GLN A 22 17.06 -10.05 -16.98
C GLN A 22 16.64 -11.28 -17.80
N VAL A 23 17.42 -11.61 -18.82
CA VAL A 23 17.23 -12.84 -19.62
C VAL A 23 17.45 -14.07 -18.72
N ARG A 24 18.56 -14.13 -17.99
CA ARG A 24 18.86 -15.24 -17.05
C ARG A 24 17.80 -15.39 -15.97
N LEU A 25 17.24 -14.29 -15.44
CA LEU A 25 16.14 -14.32 -14.49
C LEU A 25 14.88 -14.94 -15.11
N ALA A 26 14.49 -14.46 -16.28
CA ALA A 26 13.32 -14.95 -17.01
C ALA A 26 13.40 -16.45 -17.31
N GLU A 27 14.58 -16.95 -17.70
CA GLU A 27 14.83 -18.36 -17.94
C GLU A 27 14.68 -19.22 -16.66
N ARG A 28 15.22 -18.76 -15.52
CA ARG A 28 15.04 -19.43 -14.24
C ARG A 28 13.58 -19.47 -13.79
N LEU A 29 12.88 -18.35 -13.93
CA LEU A 29 11.44 -18.27 -13.61
C LEU A 29 10.63 -19.23 -14.49
N ALA A 30 10.94 -19.32 -15.79
CA ALA A 30 10.28 -20.25 -16.72
C ALA A 30 10.53 -21.73 -16.41
N GLN A 31 11.61 -22.03 -15.68
CA GLN A 31 11.88 -23.38 -15.17
C GLN A 31 11.16 -23.67 -13.84
N GLY A 32 10.42 -22.72 -13.28
CA GLY A 32 9.78 -22.82 -11.97
C GLY A 32 10.79 -22.80 -10.80
N LYS A 33 11.99 -22.30 -11.04
CA LYS A 33 13.10 -22.27 -10.06
C LYS A 33 13.59 -20.83 -9.85
N PRO A 34 12.81 -19.97 -9.20
CA PRO A 34 13.27 -18.62 -8.93
C PRO A 34 14.56 -18.63 -8.11
N PRO A 35 15.49 -17.71 -8.34
CA PRO A 35 16.66 -17.57 -7.49
C PRO A 35 16.24 -17.23 -6.06
N SER A 36 17.04 -17.60 -5.08
CA SER A 36 16.78 -17.24 -3.67
C SER A 36 16.80 -15.73 -3.46
N HIS A 37 17.67 -15.05 -4.17
CA HIS A 37 17.75 -13.58 -4.19
C HIS A 37 18.25 -13.05 -5.53
N LEU A 38 17.87 -11.80 -5.82
CA LEU A 38 18.35 -11.02 -6.95
C LEU A 38 19.15 -9.83 -6.42
N SER A 39 20.48 -9.88 -6.56
CA SER A 39 21.38 -8.81 -6.13
C SER A 39 21.80 -7.97 -7.34
N VAL A 40 21.13 -6.85 -7.53
CA VAL A 40 21.36 -5.93 -8.65
C VAL A 40 21.25 -4.49 -8.17
N PRO A 41 22.18 -3.59 -8.51
CA PRO A 41 22.12 -2.21 -8.08
C PRO A 41 20.83 -1.49 -8.46
N THR A 42 20.51 -0.42 -7.73
CA THR A 42 19.37 0.43 -8.06
C THR A 42 19.53 1.08 -9.43
N GLY A 43 18.42 1.28 -10.16
CA GLY A 43 18.44 1.89 -11.49
C GLY A 43 18.70 0.93 -12.66
N MET A 44 19.00 -0.34 -12.39
CA MET A 44 19.27 -1.35 -13.43
C MET A 44 18.02 -2.07 -13.97
N GLY A 45 16.82 -1.67 -13.55
CA GLY A 45 15.57 -2.22 -14.08
C GLY A 45 15.10 -3.51 -13.39
N LYS A 46 15.43 -3.73 -12.10
CA LYS A 46 15.01 -4.90 -11.30
C LYS A 46 13.52 -5.17 -11.36
N THR A 47 12.71 -4.14 -11.11
CA THR A 47 11.25 -4.24 -11.09
C THR A 47 10.69 -4.77 -12.39
N LEU A 48 11.10 -4.20 -13.53
CA LEU A 48 10.67 -4.65 -14.85
C LEU A 48 11.16 -6.07 -15.18
N ALA A 49 12.39 -6.42 -14.76
CA ALA A 49 12.91 -7.78 -14.90
C ALA A 49 12.02 -8.82 -14.23
N VAL A 50 11.56 -8.53 -13.01
CA VAL A 50 10.69 -9.42 -12.24
C VAL A 50 9.29 -9.50 -12.86
N LEU A 51 8.68 -8.34 -13.14
CA LEU A 51 7.30 -8.29 -13.66
C LEU A 51 7.17 -8.96 -15.03
N ILE A 52 8.05 -8.61 -15.98
CA ILE A 52 8.00 -9.15 -17.33
C ILE A 52 8.54 -10.59 -17.37
N GLY A 53 9.57 -10.90 -16.55
CA GLY A 53 10.11 -12.25 -16.42
C GLY A 53 9.09 -13.24 -15.87
N TRP A 54 8.31 -12.86 -14.86
CA TRP A 54 7.23 -13.69 -14.36
C TRP A 54 6.11 -13.88 -15.38
N LEU A 55 5.69 -12.81 -16.06
CA LEU A 55 4.65 -12.87 -17.08
C LEU A 55 5.05 -13.82 -18.24
N TYR A 56 6.28 -13.70 -18.71
CA TYR A 56 6.86 -14.58 -19.70
C TYR A 56 6.88 -16.04 -19.24
N ALA A 57 7.40 -16.27 -18.02
CA ALA A 57 7.47 -17.59 -17.43
C ALA A 57 6.08 -18.22 -17.28
N LEU A 58 5.09 -17.47 -16.81
CA LEU A 58 3.71 -17.95 -16.68
C LEU A 58 3.09 -18.33 -18.03
N ALA A 59 3.29 -17.49 -19.06
CA ALA A 59 2.79 -17.80 -20.41
C ALA A 59 3.47 -19.04 -21.02
N GLN A 60 4.79 -19.18 -20.87
CA GLN A 60 5.50 -20.39 -21.30
C GLN A 60 5.03 -21.64 -20.57
N ASP A 61 4.86 -21.55 -19.26
CA ASP A 61 4.42 -22.68 -18.43
C ASP A 61 2.99 -23.10 -18.82
N ALA A 62 2.07 -22.14 -18.98
CA ALA A 62 0.70 -22.37 -19.40
C ALA A 62 0.62 -23.08 -20.77
N GLU A 63 1.46 -22.66 -21.74
CA GLU A 63 1.55 -23.31 -23.04
C GLU A 63 2.07 -24.75 -22.95
N GLN A 64 3.04 -25.02 -22.07
CA GLN A 64 3.57 -26.36 -21.85
C GLN A 64 2.60 -27.28 -21.11
N VAL A 65 1.88 -26.77 -20.09
CA VAL A 65 0.81 -27.50 -19.39
C VAL A 65 -0.24 -27.98 -20.39
N SER A 66 -0.72 -27.09 -21.25
CA SER A 66 -1.72 -27.42 -22.27
C SER A 66 -1.23 -28.49 -23.25
N ARG A 67 0.05 -28.44 -23.68
CA ARG A 67 0.61 -29.39 -24.64
C ARG A 67 0.99 -30.75 -24.06
N ARG A 68 1.55 -30.76 -22.82
CA ARG A 68 2.16 -31.93 -22.20
C ARG A 68 1.34 -32.54 -21.07
N ARG A 69 0.20 -31.97 -20.74
CA ARG A 69 -0.66 -32.40 -19.62
C ARG A 69 0.14 -32.55 -18.31
N ARG A 70 1.12 -31.67 -18.12
CA ARG A 70 1.90 -31.60 -16.88
C ARG A 70 1.35 -30.55 -15.95
N ARG A 71 1.70 -30.65 -14.69
CA ARG A 71 1.37 -29.69 -13.64
C ARG A 71 2.03 -28.34 -13.90
N ARG A 72 1.37 -27.23 -13.56
CA ARG A 72 1.92 -25.88 -13.61
C ARG A 72 2.99 -25.72 -12.54
N MET A 73 4.06 -24.98 -12.84
CA MET A 73 5.19 -24.70 -11.94
C MET A 73 5.31 -23.23 -11.58
N VAL A 74 4.80 -22.35 -12.44
CA VAL A 74 4.88 -20.90 -12.23
C VAL A 74 3.60 -20.44 -11.57
N PRO A 75 3.70 -19.75 -10.41
CA PRO A 75 2.55 -19.24 -9.69
C PRO A 75 1.74 -18.21 -10.49
N LEU A 76 0.41 -18.27 -10.31
CA LEU A 76 -0.55 -17.41 -10.99
C LEU A 76 -0.51 -15.95 -10.49
N ARG A 77 -0.04 -15.72 -9.27
CA ARG A 77 -0.02 -14.40 -8.62
C ARG A 77 1.39 -14.00 -8.27
N LEU A 78 1.74 -12.79 -8.65
CA LEU A 78 2.99 -12.14 -8.24
C LEU A 78 2.68 -11.08 -7.19
N HIS A 79 3.25 -11.22 -6.00
CA HIS A 79 3.25 -10.22 -4.95
C HIS A 79 4.59 -9.49 -4.94
N LEU A 80 4.60 -8.24 -5.40
CA LEU A 80 5.76 -7.36 -5.28
C LEU A 80 5.60 -6.52 -4.02
N VAL A 81 6.39 -6.83 -3.01
CA VAL A 81 6.27 -6.24 -1.68
C VAL A 81 7.43 -5.30 -1.42
N VAL A 82 7.10 -4.10 -1.03
CA VAL A 82 8.06 -3.04 -0.77
C VAL A 82 7.86 -2.45 0.64
N ASP A 83 8.93 -2.00 1.28
CA ASP A 83 8.82 -1.45 2.63
C ASP A 83 8.21 -0.03 2.64
N ARG A 84 8.43 0.77 1.61
CA ARG A 84 8.07 2.19 1.56
C ARG A 84 6.92 2.47 0.59
N ARG A 85 5.97 3.30 1.03
CA ARG A 85 4.78 3.67 0.24
C ARG A 85 5.10 4.31 -1.11
N ALA A 86 6.12 5.16 -1.18
CA ALA A 86 6.53 5.82 -2.42
C ALA A 86 6.97 4.84 -3.52
N VAL A 87 7.59 3.71 -3.14
CA VAL A 87 8.01 2.66 -4.10
C VAL A 87 6.84 1.88 -4.66
N VAL A 88 5.75 1.75 -3.86
CA VAL A 88 4.54 1.06 -4.32
C VAL A 88 4.00 1.71 -5.58
N ASP A 89 3.96 3.04 -5.62
CA ASP A 89 3.37 3.79 -6.72
C ASP A 89 4.18 3.61 -8.02
N ASP A 90 5.50 3.75 -7.99
CA ASP A 90 6.36 3.55 -9.16
C ASP A 90 6.27 2.10 -9.69
N SER A 91 6.26 1.12 -8.78
CA SER A 91 6.13 -0.30 -9.14
C SER A 91 4.74 -0.63 -9.68
N PHE A 92 3.71 -0.01 -9.13
CA PHE A 92 2.34 -0.15 -9.61
C PHE A 92 2.17 0.45 -11.00
N GLU A 93 2.70 1.64 -11.27
CA GLU A 93 2.70 2.25 -12.60
C GLU A 93 3.42 1.37 -13.64
N ALA A 94 4.52 0.72 -13.24
CA ALA A 94 5.21 -0.23 -14.11
C ALA A 94 4.32 -1.45 -14.46
N ALA A 95 3.61 -2.00 -13.46
CA ALA A 95 2.67 -3.10 -13.67
C ALA A 95 1.46 -2.67 -14.52
N GLN A 96 0.94 -1.46 -14.31
CA GLN A 96 -0.15 -0.90 -15.11
C GLN A 96 0.23 -0.73 -16.59
N ARG A 97 1.48 -0.33 -16.89
CA ARG A 97 1.97 -0.26 -18.27
C ARG A 97 1.95 -1.63 -18.95
N ILE A 98 2.32 -2.68 -18.22
CA ILE A 98 2.25 -4.07 -18.72
C ILE A 98 0.80 -4.48 -18.98
N ARG A 99 -0.12 -4.22 -18.04
CA ARG A 99 -1.56 -4.49 -18.21
C ARG A 99 -2.11 -3.80 -19.46
N LYS A 100 -1.80 -2.50 -19.60
CA LYS A 100 -2.23 -1.71 -20.75
C LYS A 100 -1.68 -2.28 -22.07
N ALA A 101 -0.41 -2.67 -22.11
CA ALA A 101 0.19 -3.29 -23.29
C ALA A 101 -0.53 -4.60 -23.69
N LEU A 102 -0.90 -5.43 -22.72
CA LEU A 102 -1.66 -6.66 -22.96
C LEU A 102 -3.10 -6.40 -23.44
N ALA A 103 -3.74 -5.33 -22.95
CA ALA A 103 -5.09 -4.94 -23.37
C ALA A 103 -5.12 -4.33 -24.78
N GLU A 104 -4.12 -3.50 -25.12
CA GLU A 104 -4.01 -2.83 -26.40
C GLU A 104 -3.52 -3.75 -27.54
N GLY A 105 -3.11 -4.95 -27.28
CA GLY A 105 -2.51 -6.01 -28.12
C GLY A 105 -2.79 -6.05 -29.65
N ALA A 106 -3.22 -4.95 -30.22
CA ALA A 106 -3.54 -4.69 -31.59
C ALA A 106 -2.37 -3.89 -32.24
N GLY A 107 -1.73 -4.46 -33.25
CA GLY A 107 -0.64 -3.86 -33.99
C GLY A 107 0.47 -4.87 -34.23
N ASP A 108 1.67 -4.36 -34.52
CA ASP A 108 2.85 -5.19 -34.82
C ASP A 108 3.45 -5.92 -33.59
N ARG A 109 2.86 -5.77 -32.39
CA ARG A 109 3.30 -6.40 -31.12
C ARG A 109 2.91 -7.88 -31.06
N SER A 110 3.65 -8.71 -31.75
CA SER A 110 3.34 -10.14 -31.88
C SER A 110 3.58 -10.95 -30.61
N ALA A 111 4.61 -10.61 -29.81
CA ALA A 111 4.94 -11.30 -28.56
C ALA A 111 3.94 -10.98 -27.47
N VAL A 112 3.56 -9.71 -27.28
CA VAL A 112 2.55 -9.26 -26.29
C VAL A 112 1.18 -9.88 -26.59
N ARG A 113 0.75 -9.86 -27.86
CA ARG A 113 -0.52 -10.49 -28.29
C ARG A 113 -0.53 -11.96 -27.98
N ARG A 114 0.56 -12.66 -28.30
CA ARG A 114 0.67 -14.09 -28.05
C ARG A 114 0.57 -14.43 -26.57
N VAL A 115 1.25 -13.67 -25.72
CA VAL A 115 1.12 -13.82 -24.24
C VAL A 115 -0.35 -13.67 -23.82
N ALA A 116 -1.02 -12.63 -24.27
CA ALA A 116 -2.43 -12.40 -23.96
C ALA A 116 -3.33 -13.55 -24.41
N GLU A 117 -3.14 -14.08 -25.64
CA GLU A 117 -3.90 -15.21 -26.19
C GLU A 117 -3.67 -16.49 -25.39
N VAL A 118 -2.41 -16.80 -25.05
CA VAL A 118 -2.06 -17.99 -24.27
C VAL A 118 -2.68 -17.93 -22.89
N LEU A 119 -2.54 -16.81 -22.17
CA LEU A 119 -3.08 -16.67 -20.83
C LEU A 119 -4.62 -16.68 -20.84
N ARG A 120 -5.24 -16.01 -21.80
CA ARG A 120 -6.71 -16.03 -21.97
C ARG A 120 -7.24 -17.43 -22.15
N SER A 121 -6.62 -18.20 -23.03
CA SER A 121 -7.02 -19.59 -23.30
C SER A 121 -6.75 -20.51 -22.12
N ALA A 122 -5.57 -20.42 -21.49
CA ALA A 122 -5.17 -21.32 -20.42
C ALA A 122 -6.00 -21.14 -19.14
N PHE A 123 -6.40 -19.91 -18.83
CA PHE A 123 -7.12 -19.56 -17.60
C PHE A 123 -8.60 -19.23 -17.81
N ALA A 124 -9.15 -19.59 -18.96
CA ALA A 124 -10.55 -19.41 -19.32
C ALA A 124 -11.06 -17.97 -19.06
N ILE A 125 -10.25 -16.97 -19.42
CA ILE A 125 -10.58 -15.57 -19.20
C ILE A 125 -11.53 -15.11 -20.32
N PRO A 126 -12.71 -14.55 -19.99
CA PRO A 126 -13.65 -14.03 -20.96
C PRO A 126 -13.03 -13.01 -21.91
N ALA A 127 -13.55 -12.91 -23.14
CA ALA A 127 -12.99 -12.00 -24.15
C ALA A 127 -13.06 -10.53 -23.73
N GLU A 128 -14.11 -10.14 -23.03
CA GLU A 128 -14.37 -8.82 -22.50
C GLU A 128 -13.55 -8.48 -21.24
N ALA A 129 -12.99 -9.48 -20.56
CA ALA A 129 -12.22 -9.27 -19.34
C ALA A 129 -10.73 -9.02 -19.63
N GLU A 130 -10.11 -8.21 -18.81
CA GLU A 130 -8.66 -8.00 -18.85
C GLU A 130 -7.90 -9.29 -18.53
N VAL A 131 -6.81 -9.52 -19.26
CA VAL A 131 -5.99 -10.73 -19.11
C VAL A 131 -5.19 -10.74 -17.81
N LEU A 132 -4.73 -9.57 -17.39
CA LEU A 132 -3.90 -9.38 -16.22
C LEU A 132 -4.59 -8.43 -15.22
N GLU A 133 -4.75 -8.88 -14.00
CA GLU A 133 -5.16 -8.04 -12.88
C GLU A 133 -3.95 -7.33 -12.29
N VAL A 134 -4.07 -6.04 -11.99
CA VAL A 134 -3.03 -5.28 -11.30
C VAL A 134 -3.64 -4.54 -10.13
N ARG A 135 -3.14 -4.81 -8.93
CA ARG A 135 -3.67 -4.24 -7.69
C ARG A 135 -2.59 -3.59 -6.86
N ARG A 136 -2.99 -2.53 -6.17
CA ARG A 136 -2.17 -1.80 -5.22
C ARG A 136 -2.69 -2.03 -3.80
N LEU A 137 -1.84 -2.53 -2.90
CA LEU A 137 -2.14 -2.70 -1.49
C LEU A 137 -1.29 -1.75 -0.67
N ARG A 138 -1.79 -0.54 -0.47
CA ARG A 138 -1.11 0.52 0.25
C ARG A 138 -1.94 0.98 1.44
N GLY A 139 -1.36 1.02 2.64
CA GLY A 139 -2.00 1.65 3.80
C GLY A 139 -1.92 3.18 3.69
N GLY A 140 -2.95 3.88 4.12
CA GLY A 140 -3.00 5.35 4.07
C GLY A 140 -4.27 5.86 3.46
N LEU A 141 -4.20 6.97 2.72
CA LEU A 141 -5.32 7.51 1.93
C LEU A 141 -5.84 6.40 1.04
N ALA A 142 -7.15 6.29 0.98
CA ALA A 142 -7.82 5.21 0.28
C ALA A 142 -7.32 5.09 -1.16
N ASP A 143 -7.16 3.86 -1.58
CA ASP A 143 -6.79 3.56 -2.94
C ASP A 143 -7.87 4.06 -3.90
N THR A 144 -7.46 4.91 -4.84
CA THR A 144 -8.31 5.39 -5.92
C THR A 144 -8.71 4.30 -6.91
N ASP A 145 -8.15 3.11 -6.77
CA ASP A 145 -8.23 2.06 -7.79
C ASP A 145 -9.29 0.97 -7.49
N GLY A 146 -10.31 1.28 -6.70
CA GLY A 146 -11.46 0.40 -6.51
C GLY A 146 -11.38 -0.55 -5.31
N ASP A 147 -12.22 -1.57 -5.31
CA ASP A 147 -12.39 -2.52 -4.22
C ASP A 147 -11.10 -3.31 -3.95
N LEU A 148 -10.57 -3.19 -2.72
CA LEU A 148 -9.38 -3.93 -2.25
C LEU A 148 -9.52 -5.47 -2.38
N THR A 149 -10.70 -5.97 -2.70
CA THR A 149 -11.02 -7.38 -2.79
C THR A 149 -11.33 -7.85 -4.21
N GLU A 150 -11.26 -6.97 -5.22
CA GLU A 150 -11.64 -7.34 -6.59
C GLU A 150 -10.78 -8.45 -7.18
N HIS A 151 -9.49 -8.52 -6.80
CA HIS A 151 -8.62 -9.64 -7.19
C HIS A 151 -9.12 -11.00 -6.70
N THR A 152 -10.00 -11.04 -5.71
CA THR A 152 -10.62 -12.27 -5.20
C THR A 152 -11.83 -12.72 -6.01
N ARG A 153 -12.39 -11.87 -6.90
CA ARG A 153 -13.57 -12.18 -7.71
C ARG A 153 -13.28 -13.16 -8.84
N TYR A 154 -12.04 -13.14 -9.34
CA TYR A 154 -11.61 -14.01 -10.44
C TYR A 154 -10.32 -14.73 -10.04
N PRO A 155 -10.42 -15.76 -9.19
CA PRO A 155 -9.25 -16.43 -8.61
C PRO A 155 -8.38 -17.17 -9.64
N SER A 156 -8.91 -17.45 -10.84
CA SER A 156 -8.17 -18.05 -11.94
C SER A 156 -7.46 -17.06 -12.85
N ARG A 157 -7.61 -15.75 -12.63
CA ARG A 157 -6.97 -14.73 -13.46
C ARG A 157 -5.56 -14.41 -12.94
N PRO A 158 -4.56 -14.32 -13.83
CA PRO A 158 -3.23 -13.85 -13.45
C PRO A 158 -3.29 -12.48 -12.80
N ALA A 159 -2.52 -12.28 -11.71
CA ALA A 159 -2.54 -11.02 -10.98
C ALA A 159 -1.15 -10.57 -10.53
N ILE A 160 -0.90 -9.27 -10.62
CA ILE A 160 0.23 -8.59 -9.98
C ILE A 160 -0.33 -7.74 -8.84
N ILE A 161 0.13 -8.02 -7.63
CA ILE A 161 -0.24 -7.31 -6.43
C ILE A 161 1.00 -6.55 -5.93
N VAL A 162 0.97 -5.23 -6.02
CA VAL A 162 2.04 -4.37 -5.49
C VAL A 162 1.59 -3.80 -4.16
N GLY A 163 2.34 -4.08 -3.10
CA GLY A 163 1.89 -3.68 -1.78
C GLY A 163 2.99 -3.34 -0.79
N THR A 164 2.61 -2.62 0.28
CA THR A 164 3.50 -2.44 1.42
C THR A 164 3.58 -3.71 2.25
N LEU A 165 4.70 -3.86 2.94
CA LEU A 165 4.98 -5.01 3.78
C LEU A 165 3.82 -5.34 4.74
N ASP A 166 3.35 -4.34 5.50
CA ASP A 166 2.28 -4.53 6.48
C ASP A 166 0.96 -4.96 5.84
N MET A 167 0.58 -4.32 4.74
CA MET A 167 -0.69 -4.61 4.05
C MET A 167 -0.70 -6.00 3.43
N THR A 168 0.45 -6.47 2.93
CA THR A 168 0.53 -7.73 2.21
C THR A 168 0.76 -8.90 3.15
N VAL A 169 1.74 -8.82 4.07
CA VAL A 169 2.05 -9.92 5.00
C VAL A 169 0.91 -10.15 6.01
N SER A 170 0.22 -9.09 6.45
CA SER A 170 -0.95 -9.27 7.34
C SER A 170 -2.05 -10.11 6.70
N ARG A 171 -2.23 -10.05 5.37
CA ARG A 171 -3.18 -10.87 4.62
C ARG A 171 -2.79 -12.33 4.64
N LEU A 172 -1.51 -12.62 4.36
CA LEU A 172 -0.97 -13.97 4.44
C LEU A 172 -1.15 -14.58 5.83
N LEU A 173 -1.12 -13.76 6.89
CA LEU A 173 -1.34 -14.17 8.27
C LEU A 173 -2.83 -14.14 8.71
N PHE A 174 -3.77 -14.18 7.78
CA PHE A 174 -5.22 -14.18 8.07
C PHE A 174 -5.72 -12.94 8.85
N ARG A 175 -4.97 -11.85 8.85
CA ARG A 175 -5.26 -10.61 9.59
C ARG A 175 -5.12 -9.38 8.71
N GLY A 176 -5.49 -9.52 7.42
CA GLY A 176 -5.39 -8.44 6.45
C GLY A 176 -6.09 -7.18 6.96
N TYR A 177 -5.33 -6.08 6.98
CA TYR A 177 -5.88 -4.77 7.33
C TYR A 177 -7.01 -4.38 6.39
N GLN A 178 -8.08 -3.81 6.93
CA GLN A 178 -9.29 -3.37 6.20
C GLN A 178 -10.13 -4.50 5.60
N LEU A 179 -9.85 -5.76 5.93
CA LEU A 179 -10.65 -6.91 5.50
C LEU A 179 -11.71 -7.29 6.54
N SER A 180 -12.91 -7.61 6.06
CA SER A 180 -13.91 -8.22 6.92
C SER A 180 -13.46 -9.62 7.36
N PRO A 181 -13.84 -10.08 8.57
CA PRO A 181 -13.50 -11.42 9.04
C PRO A 181 -13.87 -12.54 8.05
N TYR A 182 -14.97 -12.40 7.33
CA TYR A 182 -15.48 -13.38 6.36
C TYR A 182 -14.61 -13.55 5.11
N ARG A 183 -13.77 -12.57 4.79
CA ARG A 183 -12.87 -12.60 3.63
C ARG A 183 -11.44 -12.98 3.96
N ARG A 184 -11.09 -13.05 5.24
CA ARG A 184 -9.71 -13.27 5.68
C ARG A 184 -9.12 -14.59 5.18
N SER A 185 -9.89 -15.68 5.19
CA SER A 185 -9.45 -16.99 4.72
C SER A 185 -9.25 -17.03 3.21
N ILE A 186 -10.18 -16.46 2.44
CA ILE A 186 -10.09 -16.39 0.97
C ILE A 186 -8.87 -15.57 0.56
N ASP A 187 -8.70 -14.40 1.16
CA ASP A 187 -7.61 -13.49 0.85
C ASP A 187 -6.24 -14.10 1.25
N ALA A 188 -6.17 -14.76 2.41
CA ALA A 188 -4.97 -15.46 2.84
C ALA A 188 -4.61 -16.63 1.92
N ALA A 189 -5.59 -17.41 1.46
CA ALA A 189 -5.38 -18.49 0.52
C ALA A 189 -4.82 -17.97 -0.82
N LEU A 190 -5.42 -16.92 -1.39
CA LEU A 190 -4.96 -16.33 -2.64
C LEU A 190 -3.61 -15.60 -2.50
N THR A 191 -3.24 -15.23 -1.29
CA THR A 191 -1.96 -14.59 -0.98
C THR A 191 -0.86 -15.60 -0.72
N GLY A 192 -1.20 -16.78 -0.19
CA GLY A 192 -0.25 -17.84 0.20
C GLY A 192 -0.12 -18.98 -0.79
N LEU A 193 -1.19 -19.36 -1.49
CA LEU A 193 -1.18 -20.44 -2.45
C LEU A 193 -1.08 -19.91 -3.88
N ASP A 194 -0.35 -20.63 -4.73
CA ASP A 194 -0.16 -20.26 -6.13
C ASP A 194 0.36 -18.81 -6.26
N ALA A 195 1.31 -18.47 -5.39
CA ALA A 195 1.81 -17.13 -5.18
C ALA A 195 3.34 -17.06 -5.23
N PHE A 196 3.86 -16.10 -5.97
CA PHE A 196 5.26 -15.74 -6.02
C PHE A 196 5.48 -14.41 -5.34
N TRP A 197 6.22 -14.41 -4.23
CA TRP A 197 6.54 -13.24 -3.44
C TRP A 197 7.93 -12.72 -3.75
N VAL A 198 8.02 -11.46 -4.06
CA VAL A 198 9.27 -10.74 -4.27
C VAL A 198 9.34 -9.59 -3.29
N LEU A 199 10.27 -9.66 -2.33
CA LEU A 199 10.53 -8.57 -1.39
C LEU A 199 11.59 -7.67 -1.96
N ASP A 200 11.23 -6.44 -2.27
CA ASP A 200 12.19 -5.41 -2.68
C ASP A 200 12.89 -4.82 -1.45
N GLU A 201 14.18 -4.53 -1.61
CA GLU A 201 15.07 -4.07 -0.54
C GLU A 201 14.95 -4.98 0.72
N ALA A 202 15.01 -6.29 0.50
CA ALA A 202 14.73 -7.32 1.51
C ALA A 202 15.62 -7.21 2.76
N HIS A 203 16.80 -6.60 2.65
CA HIS A 203 17.70 -6.34 3.77
C HIS A 203 17.08 -5.40 4.85
N LEU A 204 16.05 -4.63 4.51
CA LEU A 204 15.29 -3.80 5.45
C LEU A 204 14.15 -4.55 6.13
N SER A 205 13.87 -5.78 5.70
CA SER A 205 12.66 -6.52 6.06
C SER A 205 12.96 -7.96 6.48
N GLU A 206 14.07 -8.18 7.17
CA GLU A 206 14.54 -9.52 7.60
C GLU A 206 13.49 -10.29 8.42
N GLN A 207 12.75 -9.60 9.29
CA GLN A 207 11.67 -10.22 10.07
C GLN A 207 10.58 -10.81 9.16
N ALA A 208 10.11 -10.03 8.19
CA ALA A 208 9.08 -10.49 7.25
C ALA A 208 9.62 -11.58 6.32
N LEU A 209 10.86 -11.46 5.88
CA LEU A 209 11.52 -12.49 5.06
C LEU A 209 11.60 -13.81 5.82
N THR A 210 11.99 -13.78 7.11
CA THR A 210 11.99 -14.93 8.00
C THR A 210 10.62 -15.57 8.11
N THR A 211 9.59 -14.76 8.32
CA THR A 211 8.19 -15.20 8.38
C THR A 211 7.77 -15.91 7.09
N LEU A 212 8.10 -15.33 5.93
CA LEU A 212 7.77 -15.92 4.63
C LEU A 212 8.47 -17.26 4.40
N PHE A 213 9.74 -17.39 4.79
CA PHE A 213 10.46 -18.65 4.68
C PHE A 213 9.90 -19.72 5.61
N VAL A 214 9.48 -19.36 6.83
CA VAL A 214 8.81 -20.28 7.75
C VAL A 214 7.51 -20.79 7.13
N LEU A 215 6.66 -19.89 6.63
CA LEU A 215 5.39 -20.26 6.00
C LEU A 215 5.59 -21.13 4.76
N ARG A 216 6.55 -20.79 3.91
CA ARG A 216 6.92 -21.62 2.76
C ARG A 216 7.36 -23.03 3.18
N SER A 217 8.14 -23.15 4.26
CA SER A 217 8.59 -24.45 4.76
C SER A 217 7.44 -25.29 5.28
N GLU A 218 6.49 -24.69 5.99
CA GLU A 218 5.29 -25.39 6.47
C GLU A 218 4.38 -25.84 5.32
N GLU A 219 4.22 -24.99 4.30
CA GLU A 219 3.44 -25.32 3.10
C GLU A 219 4.07 -26.50 2.34
N SER A 220 5.38 -26.51 2.13
CA SER A 220 6.08 -27.63 1.47
C SER A 220 5.85 -28.95 2.18
N ARG A 221 5.80 -28.96 3.51
CA ARG A 221 5.47 -30.15 4.31
C ARG A 221 4.03 -30.63 4.09
N LEU A 222 3.09 -29.70 3.86
CA LEU A 222 1.70 -30.05 3.54
C LEU A 222 1.58 -30.55 2.11
N GLU A 223 2.31 -29.97 1.16
CA GLU A 223 2.36 -30.45 -0.24
C GLU A 223 2.82 -31.90 -0.32
N ASP A 224 3.85 -32.28 0.42
CA ASP A 224 4.37 -33.66 0.48
C ASP A 224 3.32 -34.64 1.01
N ARG A 225 2.42 -34.20 1.87
CA ARG A 225 1.36 -35.03 2.46
C ARG A 225 0.10 -35.12 1.60
N CYS A 226 -0.26 -34.01 0.95
CA CYS A 226 -1.54 -33.84 0.25
C CYS A 226 -1.39 -33.89 -1.28
N GLY A 227 -0.17 -34.05 -1.81
CA GLY A 227 0.08 -34.09 -3.25
C GLY A 227 -0.33 -32.81 -3.95
N GLY A 228 0.19 -31.67 -3.49
CA GLY A 228 -0.17 -30.31 -3.91
C GLY A 228 -0.58 -30.19 -5.39
N SER A 229 -1.69 -29.57 -5.68
CA SER A 229 -2.30 -29.52 -7.02
C SER A 229 -1.92 -28.28 -7.83
N VAL A 230 -1.55 -27.21 -7.14
CA VAL A 230 -1.10 -25.92 -7.72
C VAL A 230 0.30 -25.58 -7.21
N PRO A 231 1.02 -24.66 -7.84
CA PRO A 231 2.30 -24.19 -7.29
C PRO A 231 2.14 -23.64 -5.87
N GLY A 232 3.05 -23.99 -4.98
CA GLY A 232 3.07 -23.45 -3.64
C GLY A 232 3.62 -22.04 -3.57
N LEU A 233 3.84 -21.57 -2.33
CA LEU A 233 4.43 -20.28 -2.04
C LEU A 233 5.90 -20.24 -2.50
N GLN A 234 6.22 -19.37 -3.42
CA GLN A 234 7.59 -19.09 -3.85
C GLN A 234 8.03 -17.73 -3.30
N VAL A 235 9.27 -17.64 -2.83
CA VAL A 235 9.81 -16.40 -2.24
C VAL A 235 11.17 -16.09 -2.84
N MET A 236 11.38 -14.84 -3.26
CA MET A 236 12.64 -14.28 -3.74
C MET A 236 12.91 -12.96 -3.03
N ALA A 237 14.10 -12.79 -2.50
CA ALA A 237 14.59 -11.51 -2.02
C ALA A 237 15.14 -10.69 -3.18
N MET A 238 14.89 -9.38 -3.21
CA MET A 238 15.50 -8.46 -4.16
C MET A 238 16.21 -7.35 -3.38
N THR A 239 17.46 -7.08 -3.72
CA THR A 239 18.28 -6.11 -2.98
C THR A 239 19.32 -5.46 -3.89
N ALA A 240 19.71 -4.24 -3.56
CA ALA A 240 20.85 -3.57 -4.18
C ALA A 240 22.16 -3.80 -3.42
N THR A 241 22.06 -4.24 -2.16
CA THR A 241 23.21 -4.55 -1.29
C THR A 241 23.35 -6.04 -1.11
N PRO A 242 24.56 -6.57 -0.96
CA PRO A 242 24.76 -7.94 -0.54
C PRO A 242 23.98 -8.22 0.75
N MET A 243 23.45 -9.42 0.87
CA MET A 243 22.64 -9.81 2.03
C MET A 243 22.82 -11.29 2.31
N THR A 244 22.99 -11.62 3.57
CA THR A 244 22.91 -12.99 4.05
C THR A 244 21.45 -13.36 4.29
N LEU A 245 20.95 -14.33 3.55
CA LEU A 245 19.57 -14.80 3.75
C LEU A 245 19.46 -15.50 5.12
N PRO A 246 18.33 -15.32 5.83
CA PRO A 246 18.10 -16.00 7.09
C PRO A 246 18.32 -17.51 6.95
N THR A 247 19.22 -18.06 7.75
CA THR A 247 19.48 -19.50 7.81
C THR A 247 18.36 -20.15 8.61
N LEU A 248 17.23 -20.37 7.99
CA LEU A 248 16.20 -21.19 8.58
C LEU A 248 16.64 -22.64 8.52
N HIS A 249 16.47 -23.38 9.61
CA HIS A 249 16.66 -24.81 9.63
C HIS A 249 15.72 -25.45 8.61
N ARG A 250 16.20 -25.59 7.40
CA ARG A 250 15.54 -26.34 6.34
C ARG A 250 15.58 -27.80 6.75
N GLY A 251 14.50 -28.52 6.48
CA GLY A 251 14.58 -29.98 6.46
C GLY A 251 15.79 -30.37 5.58
N ALA A 252 16.54 -31.35 5.99
CA ALA A 252 17.90 -31.67 5.54
C ALA A 252 18.12 -31.89 4.02
N ASP A 253 17.06 -31.78 3.18
CA ASP A 253 17.08 -32.29 1.81
C ASP A 253 16.90 -31.24 0.68
N GLN A 254 16.81 -29.94 0.97
CA GLN A 254 16.68 -28.92 -0.09
C GLN A 254 17.86 -27.95 -0.09
N GLU A 255 18.74 -28.10 -1.08
CA GLU A 255 19.76 -27.08 -1.37
C GLU A 255 19.10 -25.74 -1.76
N PRO A 256 19.64 -24.61 -1.25
CA PRO A 256 19.14 -23.30 -1.62
C PRO A 256 19.35 -23.07 -3.11
N THR A 257 18.30 -22.62 -3.81
CA THR A 257 18.46 -22.14 -5.18
C THR A 257 19.51 -21.02 -5.19
N PRO A 258 20.56 -21.09 -6.01
CA PRO A 258 21.60 -20.06 -6.03
C PRO A 258 21.01 -18.68 -6.33
N GLY A 259 21.55 -17.65 -5.69
CA GLY A 259 21.22 -16.26 -6.03
C GLY A 259 21.54 -15.92 -7.48
N LEU A 260 21.04 -14.78 -7.94
CA LEU A 260 21.37 -14.18 -9.22
C LEU A 260 21.90 -12.78 -8.99
N SER A 261 23.09 -12.50 -9.51
CA SER A 261 23.71 -11.18 -9.45
C SER A 261 24.01 -10.63 -10.85
N LEU A 262 24.24 -9.33 -10.90
CA LEU A 262 24.67 -8.63 -12.09
C LEU A 262 26.15 -8.94 -12.34
N ASP A 263 26.48 -9.27 -13.57
CA ASP A 263 27.86 -9.33 -14.04
C ASP A 263 28.21 -7.99 -14.70
N TRP A 264 28.93 -7.15 -13.96
CA TRP A 264 29.27 -5.81 -14.46
C TRP A 264 30.19 -5.81 -15.67
N GLU A 265 31.12 -6.76 -15.79
CA GLU A 265 32.04 -6.81 -16.92
C GLU A 265 31.29 -7.16 -18.20
N GLU A 266 30.40 -8.15 -18.12
CA GLU A 266 29.57 -8.57 -19.22
C GLU A 266 28.57 -7.48 -19.62
N GLU A 267 27.87 -6.86 -18.66
CA GLU A 267 26.92 -5.79 -18.95
C GLU A 267 27.58 -4.56 -19.60
N CYS A 268 28.76 -4.15 -19.12
CA CYS A 268 29.50 -3.03 -19.74
C CYS A 268 30.09 -3.40 -21.12
N ARG A 269 30.37 -4.68 -21.33
CA ARG A 269 30.82 -5.19 -22.63
C ARG A 269 29.66 -5.14 -23.65
N LEU A 270 28.48 -5.52 -23.25
CA LEU A 270 27.27 -5.52 -24.07
C LEU A 270 26.74 -4.10 -24.32
N ASP A 271 26.85 -3.21 -23.32
CA ASP A 271 26.43 -1.81 -23.40
C ASP A 271 27.56 -0.86 -23.03
N PRO A 272 28.38 -0.40 -24.01
CA PRO A 272 29.47 0.53 -23.77
C PRO A 272 29.04 1.88 -23.20
N GLN A 273 27.78 2.32 -23.44
CA GLN A 273 27.26 3.55 -22.85
C GLN A 273 27.03 3.37 -21.35
N LEU A 274 26.63 2.18 -20.92
CA LEU A 274 26.53 1.83 -19.50
C LEU A 274 27.90 1.92 -18.83
N GLY A 275 28.94 1.38 -19.47
CA GLY A 275 30.31 1.49 -18.98
C GLY A 275 30.78 2.94 -18.80
N ALA A 276 30.50 3.81 -19.76
CA ALA A 276 30.82 5.23 -19.67
C ALA A 276 30.02 5.93 -18.53
N ARG A 277 28.72 5.64 -18.39
CA ARG A 277 27.90 6.18 -17.33
C ARG A 277 28.38 5.72 -15.95
N ARG A 278 28.75 4.44 -15.84
CA ARG A 278 29.32 3.91 -14.62
C ARG A 278 30.64 4.62 -14.26
N ALA A 279 31.55 4.80 -15.21
CA ALA A 279 32.80 5.52 -14.99
C ALA A 279 32.55 6.96 -14.49
N HIS A 280 31.57 7.66 -15.07
CA HIS A 280 31.19 9.01 -14.59
C HIS A 280 30.66 8.99 -13.16
N ARG A 281 29.81 8.01 -12.81
CA ARG A 281 29.30 7.85 -11.46
C ARG A 281 30.39 7.49 -10.46
N ASP A 282 31.21 6.52 -10.82
CA ASP A 282 32.31 6.04 -9.97
C ASP A 282 33.37 7.15 -9.74
N GLY A 283 33.51 8.10 -10.71
CA GLY A 283 34.39 9.25 -10.63
C GLY A 283 33.85 10.42 -9.79
N VAL A 284 32.65 10.38 -9.24
CA VAL A 284 32.11 11.45 -8.38
C VAL A 284 33.01 11.61 -7.15
N PRO A 285 33.52 12.86 -6.88
CA PRO A 285 34.40 13.10 -5.75
C PRO A 285 33.69 12.91 -4.42
N VAL A 286 34.38 12.25 -3.49
CA VAL A 286 33.96 12.04 -2.11
C VAL A 286 34.94 12.71 -1.16
N ASP A 287 34.39 13.48 -0.22
CA ASP A 287 35.11 14.10 0.89
C ASP A 287 34.58 13.58 2.22
N VAL A 288 35.46 13.10 3.09
CA VAL A 288 35.14 12.66 4.44
C VAL A 288 35.59 13.74 5.42
N HIS A 289 34.65 14.53 5.89
CA HIS A 289 34.88 15.67 6.77
C HIS A 289 34.76 15.27 8.24
N CYS A 290 35.89 14.97 8.90
CA CYS A 290 35.98 14.64 10.31
C CYS A 290 36.01 15.93 11.18
N VAL A 291 35.16 15.98 12.20
CA VAL A 291 35.05 17.15 13.08
C VAL A 291 35.16 16.76 14.54
N GLU A 292 35.81 17.64 15.34
CA GLU A 292 35.73 17.57 16.80
C GLU A 292 34.43 18.25 17.28
N GLY A 293 33.54 17.47 17.90
CA GLY A 293 32.24 17.95 18.35
C GLY A 293 31.05 17.37 17.62
N LYS A 294 29.88 18.01 17.67
CA LYS A 294 28.63 17.46 17.10
C LYS A 294 28.62 17.61 15.58
N ALA A 295 28.46 16.51 14.85
CA ALA A 295 28.35 16.47 13.40
C ALA A 295 27.24 17.40 12.84
N ALA A 296 26.12 17.55 13.57
CA ALA A 296 24.99 18.39 13.19
C ALA A 296 25.34 19.87 12.92
N ALA A 297 26.31 20.43 13.64
CA ALA A 297 26.74 21.81 13.43
C ALA A 297 27.53 21.96 12.13
N ALA A 298 28.50 21.06 11.89
CA ALA A 298 29.30 21.03 10.68
C ALA A 298 28.42 20.70 9.46
N LEU A 299 27.49 19.77 9.59
CA LEU A 299 26.51 19.43 8.53
C LEU A 299 25.68 20.67 8.16
N THR A 300 25.23 21.44 9.17
CA THR A 300 24.44 22.65 8.94
C THR A 300 25.28 23.72 8.22
N GLU A 301 26.54 23.92 8.61
CA GLU A 301 27.44 24.84 7.96
C GLU A 301 27.72 24.48 6.50
N GLN A 302 28.04 23.20 6.24
CA GLN A 302 28.27 22.67 4.92
C GLN A 302 27.01 22.78 4.05
N ALA A 303 25.82 22.45 4.58
CA ALA A 303 24.55 22.59 3.87
C ALA A 303 24.28 24.05 3.47
N CYS A 304 24.50 25.00 4.39
CA CYS A 304 24.35 26.41 4.11
C CYS A 304 25.39 26.92 3.09
N SER A 305 26.63 26.43 3.13
CA SER A 305 27.65 26.80 2.16
C SER A 305 27.28 26.27 0.77
N ARG A 306 26.97 24.99 0.65
CA ARG A 306 26.62 24.39 -0.64
C ARG A 306 25.34 24.98 -1.24
N ALA A 307 24.34 25.30 -0.40
CA ALA A 307 23.09 25.93 -0.84
C ALA A 307 23.27 27.28 -1.53
N LYS A 308 24.37 28.01 -1.25
CA LYS A 308 24.69 29.29 -1.94
C LYS A 308 25.26 29.07 -3.32
N GLU A 309 25.89 27.93 -3.57
CA GLU A 309 26.62 27.60 -4.78
C GLU A 309 25.70 26.92 -5.83
N LEU A 310 24.52 26.47 -5.41
CA LEU A 310 23.58 25.78 -6.30
C LEU A 310 23.06 26.69 -7.41
N SER A 311 23.16 26.19 -8.62
CA SER A 311 22.60 26.80 -9.83
C SER A 311 21.22 26.17 -10.15
N ARG A 312 20.45 26.79 -11.05
CA ARG A 312 19.21 26.20 -11.56
C ARG A 312 19.50 24.81 -12.14
N GLY A 313 18.58 23.87 -11.91
CA GLY A 313 18.72 22.48 -12.31
C GLY A 313 19.59 21.62 -11.40
N GLU A 314 20.29 22.23 -10.43
CA GLU A 314 21.05 21.50 -9.41
C GLU A 314 20.23 21.22 -8.17
N SER A 315 20.58 20.15 -7.48
CA SER A 315 19.90 19.72 -6.25
C SER A 315 20.89 19.15 -5.24
N LEU A 316 20.64 19.45 -3.98
CA LEU A 316 21.40 18.93 -2.84
C LEU A 316 20.47 18.10 -1.98
N VAL A 317 20.84 16.86 -1.67
CA VAL A 317 20.21 16.10 -0.60
C VAL A 317 21.09 16.12 0.65
N VAL A 318 20.49 16.42 1.80
CA VAL A 318 21.14 16.41 3.10
C VAL A 318 20.53 15.31 3.97
N PHE A 319 21.27 14.21 4.18
CA PHE A 319 20.83 13.14 5.06
C PHE A 319 21.23 13.38 6.50
N CYS A 320 20.23 13.40 7.36
CA CYS A 320 20.38 13.56 8.80
C CYS A 320 19.99 12.24 9.50
N ASN A 321 20.77 11.83 10.50
CA ASN A 321 20.45 10.60 11.24
C ASN A 321 19.33 10.82 12.27
N THR A 322 19.17 12.06 12.78
CA THR A 322 18.15 12.39 13.78
C THR A 322 17.26 13.55 13.34
N LEU A 323 16.05 13.60 13.88
CA LEU A 323 15.14 14.73 13.70
C LEU A 323 15.71 16.05 14.28
N ASP A 324 16.50 15.98 15.33
CA ASP A 324 17.18 17.15 15.91
C ASP A 324 18.20 17.75 14.95
N THR A 325 18.92 16.91 14.21
CA THR A 325 19.81 17.37 13.14
C THR A 325 19.02 18.02 12.01
N VAL A 326 17.88 17.43 11.61
CA VAL A 326 16.97 18.02 10.62
C VAL A 326 16.53 19.41 11.03
N LYS A 327 16.05 19.60 12.28
CA LYS A 327 15.61 20.90 12.81
C LYS A 327 16.73 21.96 12.67
N LYS A 328 17.97 21.63 13.04
CA LYS A 328 19.12 22.54 12.98
C LYS A 328 19.48 22.90 11.55
N VAL A 329 19.54 21.93 10.65
CA VAL A 329 19.86 22.14 9.23
C VAL A 329 18.79 23.02 8.58
N VAL A 330 17.52 22.73 8.79
CA VAL A 330 16.39 23.52 8.26
C VAL A 330 16.41 24.95 8.78
N ALA A 331 16.63 25.14 10.08
CA ALA A 331 16.75 26.47 10.66
C ALA A 331 17.93 27.27 10.07
N GLY A 332 19.08 26.62 9.87
CA GLY A 332 20.24 27.19 9.19
C GLY A 332 19.94 27.62 7.75
N LEU A 333 19.34 26.75 6.98
CA LEU A 333 18.95 27.00 5.59
C LEU A 333 17.92 28.12 5.47
N LYS A 334 16.91 28.18 6.34
CA LYS A 334 15.93 29.27 6.40
C LYS A 334 16.57 30.60 6.69
N LYS A 335 17.48 30.65 7.69
CA LYS A 335 18.26 31.84 8.01
C LYS A 335 19.11 32.30 6.82
N GLN A 336 19.67 31.36 6.06
CA GLN A 336 20.44 31.61 4.86
C GLN A 336 19.56 32.12 3.71
N ALA A 337 18.39 31.47 3.48
CA ALA A 337 17.43 31.85 2.44
C ALA A 337 16.97 33.31 2.59
N ARG A 338 16.73 33.78 3.84
CA ARG A 338 16.40 35.21 4.10
C ARG A 338 17.48 36.18 3.63
N LYS A 339 18.75 35.75 3.58
CA LYS A 339 19.87 36.54 3.08
C LYS A 339 20.00 36.52 1.56
N LEU A 340 19.70 35.37 0.95
CA LEU A 340 19.79 35.16 -0.50
C LEU A 340 18.57 35.70 -1.27
N LYS A 341 17.45 35.93 -0.59
CA LYS A 341 16.19 36.43 -1.17
C LYS A 341 15.76 35.59 -2.38
N GLU A 342 15.58 36.20 -3.56
CA GLU A 342 15.13 35.54 -4.79
C GLU A 342 16.09 34.47 -5.33
N GLN A 343 17.35 34.50 -4.91
CA GLN A 343 18.37 33.51 -5.31
C GLN A 343 18.42 32.31 -4.37
N ALA A 344 17.54 32.26 -3.34
CA ALA A 344 17.50 31.15 -2.41
C ALA A 344 16.99 29.88 -3.10
N PRO A 345 17.65 28.73 -2.88
CA PRO A 345 17.10 27.48 -3.33
C PRO A 345 15.79 27.16 -2.59
N HIS A 346 14.92 26.39 -3.22
CA HIS A 346 13.78 25.81 -2.55
C HIS A 346 14.27 24.80 -1.49
N VAL A 347 13.67 24.81 -0.32
CA VAL A 347 14.04 23.88 0.76
C VAL A 347 12.84 23.02 1.10
N ASP A 348 12.99 21.73 0.92
CA ASP A 348 11.98 20.76 1.30
C ASP A 348 12.50 19.76 2.35
N VAL A 349 11.59 19.07 3.03
CA VAL A 349 11.91 18.14 4.12
C VAL A 349 11.18 16.83 3.93
N MET A 350 11.94 15.73 4.00
CA MET A 350 11.42 14.36 3.87
C MET A 350 11.85 13.53 5.08
N VAL A 351 10.95 13.42 6.07
CA VAL A 351 11.23 12.72 7.33
C VAL A 351 10.15 11.70 7.65
N GLY A 352 10.49 10.71 8.47
CA GLY A 352 9.50 9.79 9.02
C GLY A 352 8.47 10.53 9.87
N GLY A 353 7.24 10.02 9.91
CA GLY A 353 6.15 10.60 10.70
C GLY A 353 5.46 11.82 10.09
N MET A 354 5.88 12.28 8.90
CA MET A 354 5.17 13.37 8.22
C MET A 354 3.83 12.93 7.67
N PRO A 355 2.84 13.83 7.54
CA PRO A 355 1.56 13.54 6.92
C PRO A 355 1.72 12.99 5.51
N ALA A 356 0.95 11.94 5.14
CA ALA A 356 1.08 11.31 3.83
C ALA A 356 0.93 12.29 2.67
N ARG A 357 -0.03 13.21 2.78
CA ARG A 357 -0.29 14.22 1.74
C ARG A 357 0.88 15.19 1.55
N ARG A 358 1.53 15.60 2.65
CA ARG A 358 2.72 16.45 2.56
C ARG A 358 3.86 15.73 1.85
N GLY A 359 4.05 14.43 2.13
CA GLY A 359 5.02 13.61 1.42
C GLY A 359 4.73 13.52 -0.09
N GLU A 360 3.46 13.38 -0.46
CA GLU A 360 3.03 13.38 -1.87
C GLU A 360 3.30 14.73 -2.54
N ASP A 361 2.99 15.84 -1.88
CA ASP A 361 3.21 17.19 -2.42
C ASP A 361 4.72 17.49 -2.57
N ALA A 362 5.54 17.12 -1.58
CA ALA A 362 6.99 17.21 -1.69
C ALA A 362 7.53 16.38 -2.87
N MET A 363 7.05 15.14 -3.05
CA MET A 363 7.44 14.30 -4.18
C MET A 363 7.00 14.87 -5.53
N LYS A 364 5.85 15.55 -5.62
CA LYS A 364 5.44 16.30 -6.83
C LYS A 364 6.41 17.45 -7.12
N GLY A 365 6.83 18.22 -6.11
CA GLY A 365 7.84 19.28 -6.24
C GLY A 365 9.19 18.76 -6.72
N LEU A 366 9.52 17.50 -6.44
CA LEU A 366 10.76 16.86 -6.84
C LEU A 366 10.71 16.16 -8.22
N CYS A 367 9.58 16.21 -8.93
CA CYS A 367 9.45 15.61 -10.26
C CYS A 367 10.59 15.98 -11.26
N PRO A 368 11.11 17.24 -11.31
CA PRO A 368 12.21 17.58 -12.19
C PRO A 368 13.53 16.83 -11.89
N TYR A 369 13.67 16.30 -10.68
CA TYR A 369 14.84 15.57 -10.21
C TYR A 369 14.67 14.05 -10.25
N ARG A 370 13.58 13.55 -10.84
CA ARG A 370 13.43 12.12 -11.12
C ARG A 370 14.43 11.68 -12.22
N THR A 371 14.81 10.42 -12.15
CA THR A 371 15.67 9.81 -13.16
C THR A 371 15.05 9.93 -14.55
N GLY A 372 15.77 10.52 -15.49
CA GLY A 372 15.30 10.72 -16.86
C GLY A 372 14.24 11.82 -17.05
N ALA A 373 13.97 12.64 -16.04
CA ALA A 373 13.02 13.75 -16.17
C ALA A 373 13.52 14.81 -17.17
N GLU A 374 12.62 15.28 -18.02
CA GLU A 374 12.83 16.41 -18.91
C GLU A 374 12.66 17.74 -18.15
N GLY A 375 13.30 18.82 -18.62
CA GLY A 375 13.15 20.17 -18.08
C GLY A 375 13.90 20.43 -16.76
N ARG A 376 14.73 19.51 -16.29
CA ARG A 376 15.53 19.69 -15.08
C ARG A 376 16.36 20.97 -15.08
N GLN A 377 16.90 21.37 -16.25
CA GLN A 377 17.77 22.56 -16.38
C GLN A 377 17.05 23.86 -16.00
N ASP A 378 15.74 23.91 -16.17
CA ASP A 378 14.92 25.07 -15.86
C ASP A 378 14.36 25.04 -14.43
N ALA A 379 14.55 23.96 -13.73
CA ALA A 379 14.05 23.78 -12.35
C ALA A 379 14.76 24.74 -11.38
N GLN A 380 14.05 25.20 -10.38
CA GLN A 380 14.65 25.98 -9.28
C GLN A 380 15.65 25.11 -8.51
N ALA A 381 16.79 25.65 -8.16
CA ALA A 381 17.72 24.97 -7.28
C ALA A 381 17.02 24.50 -6.00
N THR A 382 17.25 23.24 -5.61
CA THR A 382 16.48 22.63 -4.52
C THR A 382 17.40 21.94 -3.52
N VAL A 383 17.13 22.17 -2.23
CA VAL A 383 17.77 21.45 -1.11
C VAL A 383 16.72 20.58 -0.45
N VAL A 384 16.98 19.28 -0.35
CA VAL A 384 16.10 18.34 0.37
C VAL A 384 16.79 17.87 1.63
N VAL A 385 16.21 18.16 2.78
CA VAL A 385 16.70 17.66 4.07
C VAL A 385 15.90 16.41 4.44
N ALA A 386 16.58 15.28 4.58
CA ALA A 386 15.93 14.00 4.76
C ALA A 386 16.53 13.17 5.88
N THR A 387 15.72 12.31 6.47
CA THR A 387 16.18 11.15 7.23
C THR A 387 16.25 9.92 6.31
N SER A 388 16.34 8.73 6.86
CA SER A 388 16.32 7.47 6.08
C SER A 388 15.12 7.33 5.13
N THR A 389 14.15 8.24 5.19
CA THR A 389 12.95 8.24 4.34
C THR A 389 13.27 8.27 2.83
N LEU A 390 14.36 8.94 2.43
CA LEU A 390 14.82 8.99 1.04
C LEU A 390 15.95 8.00 0.71
N GLU A 391 16.44 7.21 1.67
CA GLU A 391 17.43 6.16 1.38
C GLU A 391 16.88 5.14 0.40
N VAL A 392 15.59 4.82 0.53
CA VAL A 392 14.91 3.79 -0.26
C VAL A 392 13.67 4.38 -0.92
N GLY A 393 13.39 3.97 -2.15
CA GLY A 393 12.08 4.09 -2.75
C GLY A 393 11.80 5.33 -3.58
N ALA A 394 12.64 6.33 -3.54
CA ALA A 394 12.47 7.48 -4.42
C ALA A 394 13.33 7.32 -5.68
N ASP A 395 12.72 7.43 -6.86
CA ASP A 395 13.46 7.48 -8.12
C ASP A 395 13.99 8.90 -8.38
N LEU A 396 14.86 9.38 -7.44
CA LEU A 396 15.45 10.69 -7.47
C LEU A 396 16.95 10.60 -7.78
N ASP A 397 17.45 11.60 -8.52
CA ASP A 397 18.83 11.74 -8.91
C ASP A 397 19.33 13.15 -8.53
N PHE A 398 20.02 13.27 -7.41
CA PHE A 398 20.54 14.54 -6.91
C PHE A 398 21.93 14.85 -7.51
N THR A 399 22.23 16.14 -7.61
CA THR A 399 23.55 16.61 -8.04
C THR A 399 24.57 16.41 -6.93
N HIS A 400 24.25 16.84 -5.71
CA HIS A 400 25.13 16.80 -4.56
C HIS A 400 24.50 16.04 -3.40
N LEU A 401 25.33 15.36 -2.62
CA LEU A 401 24.94 14.69 -1.40
C LEU A 401 25.79 15.17 -0.23
N LEU A 402 25.12 15.49 0.85
CA LEU A 402 25.72 15.76 2.15
C LEU A 402 25.09 14.83 3.17
N THR A 403 25.91 14.11 3.95
CA THR A 403 25.36 13.10 4.89
C THR A 403 26.15 13.06 6.19
N GLU A 404 25.44 12.83 7.30
CA GLU A 404 26.11 12.29 8.50
C GLU A 404 26.62 10.88 8.22
N SER A 405 27.74 10.49 8.85
CA SER A 405 28.25 9.12 8.79
C SER A 405 27.20 8.12 9.28
N CYS A 406 27.18 6.94 8.70
CA CYS A 406 26.17 5.92 9.00
C CYS A 406 26.71 4.52 8.71
N GLN A 407 25.94 3.48 9.06
CA GLN A 407 26.28 2.08 8.74
C GLN A 407 26.34 1.83 7.22
N ALA A 408 27.03 0.78 6.81
CA ALA A 408 27.35 0.49 5.41
C ALA A 408 26.11 0.44 4.49
N GLY A 409 25.07 -0.28 4.89
CA GLY A 409 23.83 -0.39 4.10
C GLY A 409 23.17 0.96 3.83
N SER A 410 23.04 1.81 4.86
CA SER A 410 22.50 3.17 4.71
C SER A 410 23.39 4.03 3.81
N LEU A 411 24.71 3.94 3.97
CA LEU A 411 25.63 4.71 3.13
C LEU A 411 25.49 4.34 1.64
N VAL A 412 25.48 3.06 1.30
CA VAL A 412 25.27 2.59 -0.09
C VAL A 412 23.96 3.13 -0.67
N GLN A 413 22.88 3.12 0.13
CA GLN A 413 21.56 3.64 -0.31
C GLN A 413 21.60 5.17 -0.54
N ARG A 414 22.24 5.92 0.36
CA ARG A 414 22.43 7.38 0.23
C ARG A 414 23.27 7.70 -1.00
N LEU A 415 24.40 7.04 -1.20
CA LEU A 415 25.28 7.18 -2.36
C LEU A 415 24.53 6.83 -3.67
N GLY A 416 23.58 5.91 -3.60
CA GLY A 416 22.69 5.56 -4.71
C GLY A 416 21.77 6.69 -5.18
N ARG A 417 21.72 7.83 -4.49
CA ARG A 417 20.90 9.01 -4.83
C ARG A 417 21.67 10.09 -5.57
N VAL A 418 22.98 9.99 -5.73
CA VAL A 418 23.81 10.95 -6.45
C VAL A 418 24.24 10.39 -7.79
N ASN A 419 24.07 11.21 -8.83
CA ASN A 419 24.46 10.87 -10.20
C ASN A 419 24.08 9.44 -10.56
N ARG A 420 22.84 9.08 -10.22
CA ARG A 420 22.32 7.72 -10.25
C ARG A 420 22.45 7.05 -11.62
N VAL A 421 22.26 7.82 -12.69
CA VAL A 421 22.39 7.36 -14.07
C VAL A 421 23.79 7.58 -14.66
N GLY A 422 24.70 8.23 -13.96
CA GLY A 422 26.03 8.52 -14.46
C GLY A 422 26.03 9.52 -15.64
N ALA A 423 25.02 10.38 -15.72
CA ALA A 423 24.90 11.33 -16.84
C ALA A 423 25.60 12.67 -16.55
N ARG A 424 26.07 12.92 -15.33
CA ARG A 424 26.57 14.21 -14.85
C ARG A 424 28.05 14.12 -14.49
N SER A 425 28.74 15.23 -14.68
CA SER A 425 30.16 15.40 -14.30
C SER A 425 30.38 16.32 -13.12
N ASP A 426 29.31 16.96 -12.59
CA ASP A 426 29.32 18.02 -11.57
C ASP A 426 28.89 17.54 -10.19
N GLY A 427 28.69 16.24 -9.99
CA GLY A 427 28.29 15.66 -8.72
C GLY A 427 29.36 15.74 -7.64
N SER A 428 28.94 15.77 -6.37
CA SER A 428 29.83 15.63 -5.23
C SER A 428 29.16 14.97 -4.03
N VAL A 429 29.96 14.30 -3.20
CA VAL A 429 29.53 13.68 -1.95
C VAL A 429 30.39 14.21 -0.81
N THR A 430 29.77 14.59 0.31
CA THR A 430 30.46 14.95 1.55
C THR A 430 29.86 14.15 2.70
N ILE A 431 30.71 13.42 3.42
CA ILE A 431 30.34 12.65 4.60
C ILE A 431 30.86 13.38 5.83
N VAL A 432 29.99 13.78 6.73
CA VAL A 432 30.38 14.49 7.98
C VAL A 432 30.38 13.47 9.13
N HIS A 433 31.52 13.36 9.78
CA HIS A 433 31.73 12.42 10.88
C HIS A 433 32.24 13.14 12.15
N SER A 434 31.67 12.78 13.32
CA SER A 434 32.15 13.29 14.60
C SER A 434 33.19 12.32 15.19
N THR A 435 34.39 12.82 15.48
CA THR A 435 35.44 12.03 16.12
C THR A 435 35.28 11.91 17.64
N THR A 436 34.41 12.72 18.25
CA THR A 436 34.25 12.82 19.72
C THR A 436 32.86 12.41 20.21
N SER A 437 31.87 12.36 19.35
CA SER A 437 30.48 12.07 19.71
C SER A 437 29.96 10.87 18.89
N LYS A 438 29.56 9.80 19.56
CA LYS A 438 28.94 8.65 18.90
C LYS A 438 27.59 9.04 18.30
N ASP A 439 27.32 8.53 17.11
CA ASP A 439 26.02 8.68 16.48
C ASP A 439 24.95 7.89 17.27
N PRO A 440 23.81 8.50 17.62
CA PRO A 440 22.79 7.83 18.44
C PRO A 440 22.03 6.73 17.71
N ILE A 441 22.06 6.71 16.37
CA ILE A 441 21.34 5.74 15.52
C ILE A 441 22.28 4.64 15.03
N HIS A 442 23.46 5.02 14.51
CA HIS A 442 24.39 4.10 13.86
C HIS A 442 25.57 3.69 14.74
N GLY A 443 25.75 4.33 15.89
CA GLY A 443 26.75 3.93 16.91
C GLY A 443 28.14 3.69 16.35
N GLY A 444 28.76 2.59 16.77
CA GLY A 444 30.09 2.17 16.34
C GLY A 444 30.18 1.72 14.88
N ALA A 445 29.06 1.35 14.25
CA ALA A 445 29.07 0.98 12.83
C ALA A 445 29.40 2.17 11.93
N ALA A 446 28.96 3.39 12.30
CA ALA A 446 29.35 4.60 11.59
C ALA A 446 30.86 4.88 11.67
N ASP A 447 31.46 4.64 12.86
CA ASP A 447 32.91 4.80 13.07
C ASP A 447 33.69 3.80 12.21
N ALA A 448 33.29 2.51 12.23
CA ALA A 448 33.95 1.45 11.44
C ALA A 448 33.84 1.70 9.93
N VAL A 449 32.70 2.21 9.45
CA VAL A 449 32.52 2.58 8.04
C VAL A 449 33.48 3.70 7.64
N VAL A 450 33.60 4.76 8.47
CA VAL A 450 34.50 5.89 8.17
C VAL A 450 35.96 5.41 8.17
N GLU A 451 36.37 4.53 9.08
CA GLU A 451 37.70 3.95 9.10
C GLU A 451 37.96 3.10 7.82
N LEU A 452 36.99 2.31 7.36
CA LEU A 452 37.09 1.50 6.15
C LEU A 452 37.27 2.36 4.88
N ILE A 453 36.57 3.50 4.79
CA ILE A 453 36.63 4.37 3.61
C ILE A 453 37.68 5.46 3.70
N ASP A 454 38.48 5.51 4.75
CA ASP A 454 39.51 6.51 4.94
C ASP A 454 40.47 6.57 3.73
N GLY A 455 40.74 7.79 3.25
CA GLY A 455 41.55 8.02 2.04
C GLY A 455 40.91 7.66 0.72
N ALA A 456 39.63 7.21 0.68
CA ALA A 456 38.88 7.11 -0.57
C ALA A 456 38.52 8.51 -1.06
N THR A 457 38.74 8.77 -2.35
CA THR A 457 38.52 10.09 -2.96
C THR A 457 37.38 10.09 -3.98
N THR A 458 36.90 8.94 -4.37
CA THR A 458 35.84 8.78 -5.36
C THR A 458 34.73 7.84 -4.87
N LEU A 459 33.53 8.01 -5.43
CA LEU A 459 32.37 7.18 -5.10
C LEU A 459 32.63 5.71 -5.42
N GLY A 460 33.29 5.42 -6.54
CA GLY A 460 33.67 4.05 -6.94
C GLY A 460 34.61 3.39 -5.93
N GLU A 461 35.59 4.12 -5.38
CA GLU A 461 36.48 3.60 -4.33
C GLU A 461 35.72 3.28 -3.06
N VAL A 462 34.81 4.17 -2.64
CA VAL A 462 33.97 3.94 -1.44
C VAL A 462 33.10 2.68 -1.62
N VAL A 463 32.38 2.58 -2.73
CA VAL A 463 31.52 1.44 -3.01
C VAL A 463 32.34 0.15 -3.08
N LYS A 464 33.48 0.16 -3.76
CA LYS A 464 34.36 -1.01 -3.86
C LYS A 464 34.82 -1.49 -2.48
N ARG A 465 35.26 -0.58 -1.61
CA ARG A 465 35.69 -0.95 -0.23
C ARG A 465 34.56 -1.53 0.60
N LEU A 466 33.34 -0.98 0.46
CA LEU A 466 32.16 -1.50 1.14
C LEU A 466 31.79 -2.90 0.64
N ASP A 467 31.84 -3.14 -0.68
CA ASP A 467 31.55 -4.44 -1.29
C ASP A 467 32.60 -5.51 -0.88
N GLU A 468 33.89 -5.14 -0.85
CA GLU A 468 34.97 -6.03 -0.43
C GLU A 468 34.93 -6.38 1.07
N ALA A 469 34.29 -5.54 1.88
CA ALA A 469 34.11 -5.72 3.31
C ALA A 469 32.73 -6.32 3.68
N ASP A 470 31.94 -6.75 2.70
CA ASP A 470 30.62 -7.34 2.95
C ASP A 470 30.69 -8.51 3.93
N GLY A 471 29.67 -8.59 4.79
CA GLY A 471 29.59 -9.61 5.85
C GLY A 471 30.34 -9.28 7.13
N ARG A 472 31.05 -8.14 7.24
CA ARG A 472 31.67 -7.71 8.50
C ARG A 472 30.60 -7.14 9.44
N GLU A 473 30.44 -7.80 10.60
CA GLU A 473 29.42 -7.42 11.59
C GLU A 473 29.61 -6.01 12.16
N GLU A 474 30.86 -5.53 12.20
CA GLU A 474 31.15 -4.18 12.71
C GLU A 474 30.61 -3.02 11.83
N LEU A 475 30.32 -3.30 10.55
CA LEU A 475 29.84 -2.29 9.59
C LEU A 475 28.32 -2.08 9.62
N VAL A 476 27.63 -2.89 10.40
CA VAL A 476 26.17 -2.84 10.56
C VAL A 476 25.82 -2.76 12.03
N ASN A 477 24.71 -2.09 12.33
CA ASN A 477 24.18 -2.14 13.68
C ASN A 477 23.77 -3.56 14.03
N ALA A 478 23.86 -3.93 15.30
CA ALA A 478 23.34 -5.20 15.77
C ALA A 478 21.88 -5.34 15.34
N THR A 479 21.63 -6.23 14.39
CA THR A 479 20.29 -6.56 13.94
C THR A 479 19.57 -7.32 15.06
N GLN A 480 18.33 -6.98 15.29
CA GLN A 480 17.48 -7.79 16.17
C GLN A 480 17.29 -9.15 15.52
N VAL A 481 17.55 -10.22 16.29
CA VAL A 481 17.32 -11.59 15.80
C VAL A 481 15.85 -11.73 15.41
N PRO A 482 15.54 -12.13 14.17
CA PRO A 482 14.18 -12.33 13.74
C PRO A 482 13.44 -13.36 14.61
N VAL A 483 12.19 -13.08 14.92
CA VAL A 483 11.33 -13.96 15.75
C VAL A 483 10.56 -14.91 14.86
N ILE A 484 10.53 -16.18 15.23
CA ILE A 484 9.75 -17.21 14.52
C ILE A 484 8.36 -17.29 15.13
N ILE A 485 7.31 -17.32 14.29
CA ILE A 485 5.93 -17.47 14.74
C ILE A 485 5.75 -18.81 15.46
N PRO A 486 5.36 -18.81 16.75
CA PRO A 486 5.08 -20.06 17.45
C PRO A 486 3.87 -20.80 16.83
N PRO A 487 3.91 -22.15 16.75
CA PRO A 487 2.82 -22.92 16.14
C PRO A 487 1.43 -22.66 16.72
N ASN A 488 1.34 -22.42 18.03
CA ASN A 488 0.07 -22.09 18.69
C ASN A 488 -0.48 -20.71 18.30
N VAL A 489 0.38 -19.72 18.06
CA VAL A 489 -0.01 -18.40 17.56
C VAL A 489 -0.48 -18.51 16.11
N PHE A 490 0.25 -19.24 15.28
CA PHE A 490 -0.14 -19.50 13.91
C PHE A 490 -1.48 -20.24 13.83
N ALA A 491 -1.68 -21.28 14.64
CA ALA A 491 -2.96 -21.97 14.75
C ALA A 491 -4.13 -21.05 15.18
N ALA A 492 -3.83 -20.02 16.01
CA ALA A 492 -4.85 -19.03 16.37
C ALA A 492 -5.21 -18.11 15.20
N TYR A 493 -4.25 -17.80 14.29
CA TYR A 493 -4.55 -17.03 13.09
C TYR A 493 -5.41 -17.80 12.08
N LEU A 494 -5.25 -19.12 12.00
CA LEU A 494 -6.06 -19.99 11.12
C LEU A 494 -7.54 -20.05 11.54
N ARG A 495 -7.86 -19.68 12.76
CA ARG A 495 -9.26 -19.59 13.21
C ARG A 495 -9.94 -18.40 12.54
N THR A 496 -10.90 -18.68 11.68
CA THR A 496 -11.63 -17.66 10.90
C THR A 496 -12.74 -16.98 11.70
N LEU A 497 -13.17 -17.56 12.82
CA LEU A 497 -14.13 -16.95 13.73
C LEU A 497 -13.47 -15.78 14.46
N GLY A 498 -13.92 -14.58 14.15
CA GLY A 498 -13.39 -13.35 14.74
C GLY A 498 -13.52 -13.34 16.27
N SER A 499 -12.38 -13.31 16.95
CA SER A 499 -12.32 -12.98 18.37
C SER A 499 -12.03 -11.48 18.50
N ARG A 500 -12.64 -10.83 19.50
CA ARG A 500 -12.34 -9.42 19.81
C ARG A 500 -10.88 -9.21 20.25
N ASN A 501 -10.18 -10.29 20.61
CA ASN A 501 -8.79 -10.30 21.09
C ASN A 501 -7.88 -11.07 20.13
N ASP A 502 -7.88 -10.73 18.85
CA ASP A 502 -6.93 -11.29 17.90
C ASP A 502 -5.50 -10.89 18.28
N ALA A 503 -4.59 -11.86 18.31
CA ALA A 503 -3.18 -11.58 18.54
C ALA A 503 -2.64 -10.66 17.41
N PRO A 504 -1.83 -9.64 17.73
CA PRO A 504 -1.29 -8.74 16.74
C PRO A 504 -0.32 -9.46 15.81
N VAL A 505 -0.34 -9.11 14.51
CA VAL A 505 0.58 -9.69 13.50
C VAL A 505 1.88 -8.91 13.38
N HIS A 506 1.91 -7.69 13.90
CA HIS A 506 3.06 -6.79 13.74
C HIS A 506 4.42 -7.39 14.14
N PRO A 507 4.55 -8.20 15.23
CA PRO A 507 5.82 -8.81 15.59
C PRO A 507 6.42 -9.76 14.53
N TRP A 508 5.59 -10.27 13.63
CA TRP A 508 5.99 -11.19 12.56
C TRP A 508 6.27 -10.50 11.24
N ILE A 509 5.99 -9.21 11.18
CA ILE A 509 6.17 -8.37 9.99
C ILE A 509 7.38 -7.48 10.15
N ARG A 510 7.53 -6.87 11.33
CA ARG A 510 8.59 -5.91 11.64
C ARG A 510 9.36 -6.32 12.88
N PRO A 511 10.63 -5.92 12.99
CA PRO A 511 11.39 -6.14 14.21
C PRO A 511 10.66 -5.57 15.43
N LEU A 512 10.78 -6.23 16.56
CA LEU A 512 10.31 -5.71 17.85
C LEU A 512 11.18 -4.51 18.23
N ALA A 513 10.85 -3.35 17.73
CA ALA A 513 11.44 -2.11 18.21
C ALA A 513 10.80 -1.72 19.54
N ASP A 514 11.59 -1.12 20.45
CA ASP A 514 11.04 -0.44 21.62
C ASP A 514 10.13 0.69 21.11
N PRO A 515 8.81 0.59 21.26
CA PRO A 515 7.92 1.60 20.69
C PRO A 515 8.17 2.90 21.46
N ARG A 516 8.87 3.84 20.84
CA ARG A 516 8.87 5.20 21.40
C ARG A 516 7.43 5.69 21.40
N PRO A 517 6.94 6.15 22.53
CA PRO A 517 5.58 6.64 22.61
C PRO A 517 5.43 7.87 21.71
N ASP A 518 4.70 7.72 20.63
CA ASP A 518 4.40 8.77 19.69
C ASP A 518 3.10 9.48 20.06
N THR A 519 3.04 10.74 19.69
CA THR A 519 1.88 11.62 19.78
C THR A 519 1.64 12.23 18.41
N PHE A 520 0.44 12.64 18.13
CA PHE A 520 0.07 13.19 16.84
C PHE A 520 -0.17 14.70 16.94
N ILE A 521 0.38 15.47 15.99
CA ILE A 521 0.07 16.89 15.85
C ILE A 521 -0.65 17.11 14.54
N VAL A 522 -1.76 17.84 14.58
CA VAL A 522 -2.57 18.23 13.44
C VAL A 522 -2.71 19.74 13.42
N PHE A 523 -2.60 20.35 12.24
CA PHE A 523 -2.83 21.77 12.05
C PHE A 523 -4.17 22.00 11.38
N ARG A 524 -5.03 22.81 12.03
CA ARG A 524 -6.34 23.20 11.56
C ARG A 524 -6.54 24.71 11.60
N LYS A 525 -6.98 25.30 10.50
CA LYS A 525 -7.30 26.73 10.45
C LYS A 525 -8.46 27.06 11.37
N SER A 526 -9.45 26.17 11.49
CA SER A 526 -10.60 26.35 12.37
C SER A 526 -10.18 26.60 13.84
N VAL A 527 -9.06 26.07 14.31
CA VAL A 527 -8.57 26.37 15.65
C VAL A 527 -8.17 27.84 15.80
N GLY A 528 -7.66 28.48 14.74
CA GLY A 528 -7.38 29.92 14.72
C GLY A 528 -8.65 30.77 14.54
N ASP A 529 -9.48 30.38 13.59
CA ASP A 529 -10.67 31.13 13.20
C ASP A 529 -11.76 31.09 14.26
N LEU A 530 -11.95 29.94 14.91
CA LEU A 530 -12.94 29.73 15.97
C LEU A 530 -12.41 30.04 17.39
N ALA A 531 -11.15 30.41 17.52
CA ALA A 531 -10.54 30.73 18.83
C ALA A 531 -11.23 31.93 19.54
N ASP A 532 -11.79 32.85 18.75
CA ASP A 532 -12.48 34.04 19.23
C ASP A 532 -14.01 33.80 19.43
N VAL A 533 -14.53 32.63 19.06
CA VAL A 533 -15.97 32.34 19.08
C VAL A 533 -16.39 31.70 20.41
N SER A 534 -16.07 30.46 20.62
CA SER A 534 -16.20 29.79 21.94
C SER A 534 -15.46 28.45 21.98
N PRO A 535 -14.99 28.00 23.18
CA PRO A 535 -14.43 26.65 23.33
C PRO A 535 -15.41 25.54 22.92
N GLU A 536 -16.70 25.72 23.16
CA GLU A 536 -17.75 24.76 22.84
C GLU A 536 -17.92 24.61 21.32
N ALA A 537 -17.91 25.72 20.56
CA ALA A 537 -18.01 25.70 19.10
C ALA A 537 -16.80 24.95 18.50
N LEU A 538 -15.60 25.19 18.99
CA LEU A 538 -14.39 24.48 18.55
C LEU A 538 -14.46 22.99 18.91
N GLN A 539 -14.95 22.63 20.08
CA GLN A 539 -15.16 21.24 20.47
C GLN A 539 -16.19 20.54 19.57
N GLU A 540 -17.28 21.21 19.26
CA GLU A 540 -18.29 20.70 18.34
C GLU A 540 -17.74 20.51 16.92
N ASP A 541 -17.01 21.49 16.40
CA ASP A 541 -16.36 21.40 15.10
C ASP A 541 -15.42 20.18 15.01
N LEU A 542 -14.52 20.00 15.97
CA LEU A 542 -13.59 18.87 15.97
C LEU A 542 -14.24 17.51 16.31
N THR A 543 -15.38 17.50 16.99
CA THR A 543 -16.18 16.29 17.17
C THR A 543 -16.83 15.86 15.86
N ARG A 544 -17.34 16.84 15.12
CA ARG A 544 -17.96 16.64 13.80
C ARG A 544 -16.91 16.31 12.73
N TRP A 545 -15.80 17.03 12.73
CA TRP A 545 -14.72 16.97 11.75
C TRP A 545 -13.43 16.40 12.35
N ARG A 546 -13.47 15.14 12.75
CA ARG A 546 -12.31 14.48 13.35
C ARG A 546 -11.09 14.51 12.45
N PRO A 547 -9.90 14.79 13.01
CA PRO A 547 -8.66 14.74 12.25
C PRO A 547 -8.41 13.39 11.60
N ASP A 548 -8.00 13.41 10.32
CA ASP A 548 -7.46 12.24 9.66
C ASP A 548 -5.99 12.07 9.99
N LEU A 549 -5.73 11.25 10.99
CA LEU A 549 -4.35 11.06 11.47
C LEU A 549 -3.39 10.60 10.36
N ARG A 550 -3.88 9.91 9.34
CA ARG A 550 -3.04 9.44 8.24
C ARG A 550 -2.69 10.55 7.25
N ALA A 551 -3.68 11.36 6.91
CA ALA A 551 -3.52 12.41 5.91
C ALA A 551 -2.91 13.70 6.47
N GLU A 552 -3.16 14.03 7.76
CA GLU A 552 -2.91 15.34 8.34
C GLU A 552 -1.94 15.33 9.50
N ALA A 553 -1.79 14.20 10.21
CA ALA A 553 -1.04 14.20 11.44
C ALA A 553 0.47 14.03 11.22
N TRP A 554 1.23 14.81 11.95
CA TRP A 554 2.63 14.59 12.21
C TRP A 554 2.75 13.60 13.38
N SER A 555 3.38 12.45 13.18
CA SER A 555 3.76 11.55 14.27
C SER A 555 5.11 12.02 14.81
N ILE A 556 5.14 12.38 16.09
CA ILE A 556 6.35 12.89 16.74
C ILE A 556 6.50 12.25 18.12
N PRO A 557 7.74 12.19 18.66
CA PRO A 557 7.96 11.73 20.02
C PRO A 557 7.17 12.56 21.05
N LEU A 558 6.64 11.88 22.07
CA LEU A 558 5.83 12.52 23.12
C LEU A 558 6.50 13.74 23.78
N ASN A 559 7.80 13.67 24.01
CA ASN A 559 8.54 14.78 24.62
C ASN A 559 8.55 16.02 23.71
N ASP A 560 8.68 15.83 22.39
CA ASP A 560 8.64 16.91 21.41
C ASP A 560 7.24 17.52 21.33
N ALA A 561 6.19 16.66 21.33
CA ALA A 561 4.81 17.12 21.38
C ALA A 561 4.51 17.93 22.64
N GLN A 562 5.02 17.50 23.79
CA GLN A 562 4.89 18.21 25.06
C GLN A 562 5.52 19.61 25.01
N GLU A 563 6.68 19.73 24.36
CA GLU A 563 7.35 21.03 24.22
C GLU A 563 6.58 21.95 23.26
N VAL A 564 6.08 21.39 22.14
CA VAL A 564 5.21 22.14 21.21
C VAL A 564 3.95 22.63 21.93
N ALA A 565 3.28 21.78 22.71
CA ALA A 565 2.10 22.15 23.47
C ALA A 565 2.38 23.28 24.50
N LYS A 566 3.51 23.20 25.21
CA LYS A 566 3.95 24.25 26.17
C LYS A 566 4.19 25.59 25.49
N GLN A 567 4.67 25.60 24.25
CA GLN A 567 4.89 26.84 23.53
C GLN A 567 3.58 27.37 22.94
N ALA A 568 2.81 26.51 22.28
CA ALA A 568 1.58 26.90 21.61
C ALA A 568 0.53 27.48 22.56
N VAL A 569 0.31 26.84 23.72
CA VAL A 569 -0.70 27.29 24.70
C VAL A 569 -0.50 28.69 25.23
N LYS A 570 0.71 29.25 25.13
CA LYS A 570 0.99 30.62 25.55
C LYS A 570 0.33 31.67 24.67
N THR A 571 0.12 31.37 23.40
CA THR A 571 -0.26 32.36 22.38
C THR A 571 -1.53 31.98 21.61
N GLN A 572 -1.98 30.74 21.66
CA GLN A 572 -3.16 30.25 20.96
C GLN A 572 -3.87 29.18 21.76
N PRO A 573 -5.18 28.99 21.54
CA PRO A 573 -5.86 27.82 22.06
C PRO A 573 -5.31 26.56 21.42
N LEU A 574 -5.45 25.47 22.11
CA LEU A 574 -5.11 24.15 21.58
C LEU A 574 -6.14 23.11 21.99
N VAL A 575 -6.25 22.06 21.22
CA VAL A 575 -7.18 20.97 21.51
C VAL A 575 -6.43 19.66 21.65
N VAL A 576 -6.79 18.90 22.69
CA VAL A 576 -6.27 17.55 22.90
C VAL A 576 -7.40 16.56 22.68
N ILE A 577 -7.21 15.58 21.80
CA ILE A 577 -8.15 14.52 21.56
C ILE A 577 -7.56 13.21 22.08
N ASP A 578 -8.26 12.58 23.00
CA ASP A 578 -7.89 11.27 23.53
C ASP A 578 -8.32 10.16 22.56
N PRO A 579 -7.46 9.17 22.23
CA PRO A 579 -7.79 8.10 21.31
C PRO A 579 -8.90 7.18 21.81
N THR A 580 -9.13 7.15 23.13
CA THR A 580 -10.11 6.26 23.75
C THR A 580 -11.50 6.90 23.80
N SER A 581 -11.61 8.10 24.36
CA SER A 581 -12.87 8.85 24.45
C SER A 581 -13.25 9.47 23.11
N GLN A 582 -12.24 9.84 22.34
CA GLN A 582 -12.36 10.59 21.07
C GLN A 582 -13.05 11.98 21.25
N GLU A 583 -13.17 12.45 22.47
CA GLU A 583 -13.75 13.76 22.78
C GLU A 583 -12.66 14.84 22.76
N PRO A 584 -12.85 15.91 21.97
CA PRO A 584 -11.94 17.03 21.97
C PRO A 584 -12.03 17.81 23.29
N ARG A 585 -10.88 18.08 23.91
CA ARG A 585 -10.75 18.95 25.08
C ARG A 585 -10.02 20.23 24.67
N VAL A 586 -10.74 21.33 24.67
CA VAL A 586 -10.19 22.65 24.35
C VAL A 586 -9.47 23.24 25.57
N LEU A 587 -8.30 23.84 25.34
CA LEU A 587 -7.52 24.60 26.30
C LEU A 587 -7.35 26.00 25.73
N GLU A 588 -7.77 27.01 26.49
CA GLU A 588 -7.65 28.41 26.12
C GLU A 588 -6.20 28.89 26.09
N ALA A 589 -5.93 29.93 25.33
CA ALA A 589 -4.62 30.59 25.35
C ALA A 589 -4.25 31.07 26.77
N GLY A 590 -3.02 30.77 27.18
CA GLY A 590 -2.55 31.07 28.53
C GLY A 590 -2.91 30.04 29.61
N ALA A 591 -3.62 28.97 29.26
CA ALA A 591 -3.89 27.85 30.17
C ALA A 591 -2.62 27.09 30.54
N SER A 592 -2.70 26.29 31.63
CA SER A 592 -1.60 25.38 31.95
C SER A 592 -1.40 24.36 30.81
N PRO A 593 -0.14 24.08 30.41
CA PRO A 593 0.15 23.09 29.40
C PRO A 593 -0.44 21.73 29.78
N PRO A 594 -1.02 20.97 28.80
CA PRO A 594 -1.53 19.65 29.09
C PRO A 594 -0.39 18.65 29.33
N ASP A 595 -0.60 17.70 30.23
CA ASP A 595 0.25 16.52 30.28
C ASP A 595 -0.22 15.54 29.21
N LEU A 596 0.52 15.46 28.10
CA LEU A 596 0.19 14.57 27.00
C LEU A 596 0.55 13.12 27.33
N VAL A 597 -0.27 12.21 26.85
CA VAL A 597 0.02 10.76 26.91
C VAL A 597 0.14 10.17 25.49
N PRO A 598 0.83 9.03 25.35
CA PRO A 598 1.00 8.39 24.04
C PRO A 598 -0.31 8.19 23.29
N GLY A 599 -0.29 8.45 21.99
CA GLY A 599 -1.44 8.26 21.11
C GLY A 599 -2.46 9.40 21.10
N GLN A 600 -2.34 10.41 21.96
CA GLN A 600 -3.18 11.60 21.92
C GLN A 600 -2.91 12.43 20.67
N VAL A 601 -3.91 13.20 20.25
CA VAL A 601 -3.83 14.12 19.12
C VAL A 601 -3.88 15.54 19.64
N LEU A 602 -2.83 16.29 19.35
CA LEU A 602 -2.76 17.72 19.62
C LEU A 602 -3.17 18.48 18.36
N VAL A 603 -4.26 19.26 18.42
CA VAL A 603 -4.72 20.07 17.31
C VAL A 603 -4.39 21.53 17.57
N LEU A 604 -3.72 22.18 16.62
CA LEU A 604 -3.19 23.54 16.72
C LEU A 604 -3.62 24.37 15.51
N ALA A 605 -3.70 25.68 15.69
CA ALA A 605 -3.76 26.60 14.56
C ALA A 605 -2.43 26.58 13.79
N PRO A 606 -2.43 26.72 12.46
CA PRO A 606 -1.22 26.90 11.68
C PRO A 606 -0.56 28.24 12.05
N GLY A 607 0.77 28.27 12.13
CA GLY A 607 1.49 29.48 12.46
C GLY A 607 2.99 29.30 12.38
N ASP A 608 3.70 30.45 12.33
CA ASP A 608 5.17 30.47 12.28
C ASP A 608 5.74 29.79 13.53
N GLY A 609 6.48 28.72 13.34
CA GLY A 609 7.18 28.02 14.42
C GLY A 609 6.36 26.97 15.19
N SER A 610 5.08 26.78 14.86
CA SER A 610 4.25 25.72 15.46
C SER A 610 4.60 24.33 14.93
N ASN A 611 5.15 24.21 13.70
CA ASN A 611 5.58 22.95 13.14
C ASN A 611 6.88 22.46 13.81
N PRO A 612 6.98 21.20 14.25
CA PRO A 612 8.15 20.66 14.93
C PRO A 612 9.44 20.72 14.10
N TYR A 613 9.34 20.83 12.78
CA TYR A 613 10.48 20.95 11.87
C TYR A 613 10.69 22.36 11.33
N GLY A 614 9.99 23.34 11.89
CA GLY A 614 10.10 24.75 11.48
C GLY A 614 9.59 25.01 10.06
N LEU A 615 8.83 24.12 9.45
CA LEU A 615 8.21 24.29 8.16
C LEU A 615 6.87 25.02 8.31
N GLU A 616 6.50 25.78 7.30
CA GLU A 616 5.14 26.34 7.23
C GLU A 616 4.18 25.19 6.89
N ASP A 617 3.20 25.01 7.74
CA ASP A 617 2.07 24.15 7.49
C ASP A 617 0.85 25.05 7.41
N ALA A 618 0.26 25.14 6.22
CA ALA A 618 -0.89 26.01 6.00
C ALA A 618 -2.14 25.59 6.81
N GLY A 619 -2.08 24.41 7.46
CA GLY A 619 -3.23 23.83 8.11
C GLY A 619 -4.33 23.47 7.13
N ARG A 620 -5.41 22.88 7.65
CA ARG A 620 -6.60 22.59 6.87
C ARG A 620 -7.82 23.13 7.56
N ASP A 621 -8.81 23.42 6.75
CA ASP A 621 -10.09 23.87 7.28
C ASP A 621 -10.84 22.68 7.91
N TYR A 622 -10.84 21.54 7.26
CA TYR A 622 -11.55 20.33 7.71
C TYR A 622 -10.77 19.05 7.44
N SER A 623 -11.12 17.97 8.15
CA SER A 623 -10.50 16.63 8.00
C SER A 623 -10.89 15.93 6.70
N GLY A 624 -11.95 16.39 6.06
CA GLY A 624 -12.45 15.86 4.80
C GLY A 624 -11.69 16.38 3.58
N GLN A 625 -11.86 15.72 2.46
CA GLN A 625 -11.61 16.34 1.20
C GLN A 625 -12.77 17.30 0.94
N HIS A 626 -12.50 18.55 0.69
CA HIS A 626 -13.50 19.58 0.43
C HIS A 626 -13.15 20.26 -0.89
N VAL A 627 -14.18 20.73 -1.53
CA VAL A 627 -14.02 21.55 -2.71
C VAL A 627 -13.81 22.98 -2.25
N MET A 628 -12.82 23.65 -2.82
CA MET A 628 -12.49 25.03 -2.46
C MET A 628 -13.65 25.97 -2.81
N PRO A 629 -13.88 27.04 -2.04
CA PRO A 629 -14.79 28.11 -2.43
C PRO A 629 -14.46 28.61 -3.83
N GLY A 630 -15.48 28.83 -4.66
CA GLY A 630 -15.33 29.27 -6.04
C GLY A 630 -15.06 28.17 -7.07
N ALA A 631 -15.07 26.90 -6.69
CA ALA A 631 -15.00 25.79 -7.66
C ALA A 631 -16.28 25.71 -8.51
N THR A 632 -16.11 25.43 -9.79
CA THR A 632 -17.25 25.25 -10.69
C THR A 632 -17.96 23.92 -10.40
N ALA A 633 -19.25 23.82 -10.79
CA ALA A 633 -20.00 22.56 -10.65
C ALA A 633 -19.33 21.38 -11.36
N GLU A 634 -18.61 21.62 -12.45
CA GLU A 634 -17.87 20.60 -13.18
C GLU A 634 -16.63 20.12 -12.41
N GLU A 635 -15.91 21.03 -11.76
CA GLU A 635 -14.76 20.70 -10.90
C GLU A 635 -15.20 19.92 -9.67
N VAL A 636 -16.30 20.34 -9.03
CA VAL A 636 -16.92 19.63 -7.91
C VAL A 636 -17.33 18.22 -8.33
N SER A 637 -17.98 18.07 -9.47
CA SER A 637 -18.41 16.77 -9.98
C SER A 637 -17.22 15.85 -10.26
N LYS A 638 -16.15 16.36 -10.89
CA LYS A 638 -14.90 15.59 -11.12
C LYS A 638 -14.25 15.17 -9.82
N GLU A 639 -14.19 16.06 -8.84
CA GLU A 639 -13.63 15.74 -7.51
C GLU A 639 -14.46 14.69 -6.81
N LEU A 640 -15.81 14.78 -6.82
CA LEU A 640 -16.70 13.78 -6.22
C LEU A 640 -16.58 12.41 -6.90
N VAL A 641 -16.42 12.37 -8.23
CA VAL A 641 -16.16 11.12 -8.96
C VAL A 641 -14.81 10.54 -8.55
N SER A 642 -13.78 11.38 -8.45
CA SER A 642 -12.47 10.98 -7.96
C SER A 642 -12.54 10.42 -6.54
N LEU A 643 -13.32 11.05 -5.66
CA LEU A 643 -13.55 10.60 -4.30
C LEU A 643 -14.31 9.26 -4.24
N ALA A 644 -15.31 9.09 -5.10
CA ALA A 644 -16.11 7.85 -5.16
C ALA A 644 -15.28 6.64 -5.60
N THR A 645 -14.33 6.88 -6.50
CA THR A 645 -13.45 5.83 -7.04
C THR A 645 -12.19 5.59 -6.22
N GLY A 646 -11.85 6.52 -5.34
CA GLY A 646 -10.51 6.60 -4.78
C GLY A 646 -10.37 6.54 -3.27
N THR A 647 -11.43 6.54 -2.49
CA THR A 647 -11.28 6.64 -1.03
C THR A 647 -12.17 5.66 -0.28
N SER A 648 -11.69 5.14 0.87
CA SER A 648 -12.55 4.49 1.86
C SER A 648 -13.47 5.50 2.57
N ARG A 649 -13.31 6.80 2.31
CA ARG A 649 -14.14 7.86 2.83
C ARG A 649 -15.30 8.11 1.90
N ARG A 650 -16.44 7.97 2.46
CA ARG A 650 -17.74 8.09 1.79
C ARG A 650 -18.43 9.40 2.13
N GLU A 651 -17.68 10.39 2.59
CA GLU A 651 -18.21 11.71 2.94
C GLU A 651 -17.31 12.78 2.33
N ALA A 652 -17.93 13.74 1.68
CA ALA A 652 -17.30 14.94 1.14
C ALA A 652 -18.01 16.19 1.68
N ILE A 653 -17.28 17.27 1.79
CA ILE A 653 -17.80 18.56 2.19
C ILE A 653 -17.57 19.52 1.05
N ILE A 654 -18.60 20.22 0.68
CA ILE A 654 -18.54 21.31 -0.28
C ILE A 654 -18.75 22.60 0.50
N LEU A 655 -17.77 23.49 0.49
CA LEU A 655 -17.95 24.85 0.98
C LEU A 655 -18.77 25.62 -0.06
N THR A 656 -19.83 26.27 0.38
CA THR A 656 -20.59 27.14 -0.50
C THR A 656 -20.10 28.57 -0.31
N ASP A 657 -20.09 29.35 -1.39
CA ASP A 657 -19.76 30.80 -1.35
C ASP A 657 -20.91 31.68 -0.82
N LEU A 658 -21.99 31.06 -0.34
CA LEU A 658 -23.13 31.79 0.22
C LEU A 658 -22.70 32.50 1.50
N SER A 659 -22.72 33.81 1.48
CA SER A 659 -22.61 34.62 2.68
C SER A 659 -23.98 34.65 3.39
N GLU A 660 -24.00 34.91 4.72
CA GLU A 660 -25.26 35.07 5.49
C GLU A 660 -26.27 36.05 4.86
N GLY A 661 -25.78 36.97 3.99
CA GLY A 661 -26.62 37.94 3.29
C GLY A 661 -27.22 37.42 1.98
N ASP A 662 -26.81 36.29 1.48
CA ASP A 662 -27.26 35.75 0.20
C ASP A 662 -28.36 34.66 0.36
N LEU A 663 -28.64 34.25 1.59
CA LEU A 663 -29.72 33.32 1.92
C LEU A 663 -31.07 34.04 1.72
N ARG A 664 -31.81 33.65 0.69
CA ARG A 664 -32.99 34.36 0.21
C ARG A 664 -34.29 33.98 0.90
N THR A 665 -34.31 32.93 1.68
CA THR A 665 -35.51 32.38 2.32
C THR A 665 -35.32 32.24 3.82
N ASP A 666 -36.46 32.17 4.54
CA ASP A 666 -36.49 31.81 5.94
C ASP A 666 -36.05 30.32 6.19
N ASP A 667 -35.74 29.60 5.11
CA ASP A 667 -35.22 28.23 5.12
C ASP A 667 -33.88 28.14 4.36
N PRO A 668 -32.75 28.33 5.07
CA PRO A 668 -31.43 28.23 4.47
C PRO A 668 -31.14 26.86 3.83
N TYR A 669 -31.84 25.80 4.27
CA TYR A 669 -31.75 24.47 3.73
C TYR A 669 -32.30 24.35 2.30
N ALA A 670 -33.39 25.05 2.01
CA ALA A 670 -33.99 25.07 0.65
C ALA A 670 -33.03 25.73 -0.36
N ASP A 671 -32.40 26.84 0.02
CA ASP A 671 -31.43 27.56 -0.83
C ASP A 671 -30.17 26.70 -1.11
N LEU A 672 -29.69 26.00 -0.11
CA LEU A 672 -28.57 25.08 -0.26
C LEU A 672 -28.91 23.84 -1.10
N LEU A 673 -30.13 23.33 -1.04
CA LEU A 673 -30.63 22.26 -1.89
C LEU A 673 -30.77 22.67 -3.35
N GLU A 674 -31.21 23.91 -3.62
CA GLU A 674 -31.24 24.46 -4.98
C GLU A 674 -29.83 24.57 -5.56
N GLU A 675 -28.88 25.04 -4.78
CA GLU A 675 -27.48 25.13 -5.20
C GLU A 675 -26.83 23.74 -5.39
N ALA A 676 -27.15 22.78 -4.53
CA ALA A 676 -26.71 21.39 -4.67
C ALA A 676 -27.32 20.72 -5.93
N ALA A 677 -28.53 21.06 -6.30
CA ALA A 677 -29.15 20.59 -7.56
C ALA A 677 -28.41 21.14 -8.80
N LEU A 678 -27.83 22.33 -8.70
CA LEU A 678 -27.02 22.94 -9.74
C LEU A 678 -25.64 22.29 -9.85
N LEU A 679 -25.14 21.67 -8.77
CA LEU A 679 -23.81 21.01 -8.72
C LEU A 679 -23.75 19.66 -9.45
N ALA A 680 -24.87 19.19 -10.03
CA ALA A 680 -24.90 17.88 -10.74
C ALA A 680 -24.22 16.75 -9.96
N VAL A 681 -24.64 16.54 -8.71
CA VAL A 681 -24.09 15.54 -7.81
C VAL A 681 -24.06 14.15 -8.49
N PRO A 682 -22.89 13.49 -8.59
CA PRO A 682 -22.78 12.22 -9.29
C PRO A 682 -23.67 11.13 -8.67
N PRO A 683 -24.13 10.15 -9.45
CA PRO A 683 -24.91 9.03 -8.94
C PRO A 683 -24.19 8.32 -7.77
N GLY A 684 -24.93 8.03 -6.71
CA GLY A 684 -24.40 7.40 -5.51
C GLY A 684 -24.06 8.36 -4.38
N TRP A 685 -23.93 9.64 -4.63
CA TRP A 685 -23.79 10.64 -3.58
C TRP A 685 -25.15 11.15 -3.12
N GLN A 686 -25.32 11.31 -1.82
CA GLN A 686 -26.54 11.88 -1.22
C GLN A 686 -26.16 13.00 -0.26
N ILE A 687 -26.96 14.07 -0.27
CA ILE A 687 -26.86 15.13 0.72
C ILE A 687 -27.39 14.60 2.04
N ILE A 688 -26.68 14.88 3.13
CA ILE A 688 -27.04 14.44 4.47
C ILE A 688 -27.68 15.60 5.22
N ASP A 689 -28.83 15.37 5.84
CA ASP A 689 -29.65 16.38 6.52
C ASP A 689 -28.97 17.10 7.71
N ASP A 690 -27.86 16.63 8.23
CA ASP A 690 -27.16 17.17 9.41
C ASP A 690 -26.20 18.33 9.13
N VAL A 691 -26.41 19.10 8.08
CA VAL A 691 -25.35 19.87 7.45
C VAL A 691 -25.29 21.32 7.84
N LEU A 692 -26.35 21.88 8.34
CA LEU A 692 -26.39 23.28 8.68
C LEU A 692 -26.01 23.46 10.16
N GLY A 693 -24.73 23.68 10.43
CA GLY A 693 -24.35 24.40 11.62
C GLY A 693 -24.84 25.83 11.48
N ALA A 694 -25.95 26.17 12.12
CA ALA A 694 -26.52 27.53 12.13
C ALA A 694 -25.50 28.58 12.64
N ASP A 695 -24.39 28.16 13.18
CA ASP A 695 -23.33 28.96 13.78
C ASP A 695 -21.99 28.87 13.02
N SER A 696 -21.90 28.24 11.84
CA SER A 696 -20.65 28.18 11.08
C SER A 696 -20.48 29.44 10.24
N LEU A 697 -19.27 30.01 10.28
CA LEU A 697 -18.88 31.19 9.49
C LEU A 697 -19.03 31.02 7.98
N HIS A 698 -19.16 29.80 7.48
CA HIS A 698 -19.39 29.47 6.07
C HIS A 698 -20.38 28.33 5.96
N PRO A 699 -21.51 28.52 5.27
CA PRO A 699 -22.42 27.41 4.98
C PRO A 699 -21.72 26.38 4.09
N TRP A 700 -21.94 25.10 4.38
CA TRP A 700 -21.30 24.00 3.66
C TRP A 700 -22.29 22.84 3.47
N LEU A 701 -22.07 22.08 2.41
CA LEU A 701 -22.83 20.88 2.08
C LEU A 701 -22.02 19.63 2.43
N ARG A 702 -22.65 18.72 3.15
CA ARG A 702 -22.09 17.40 3.41
C ARG A 702 -22.76 16.38 2.51
N LEU A 703 -21.91 15.67 1.76
CA LEU A 703 -22.33 14.61 0.86
C LEU A 703 -21.81 13.28 1.39
N ARG A 704 -22.65 12.28 1.37
CA ARG A 704 -22.24 10.91 1.69
C ARG A 704 -22.40 10.06 0.45
N LEU A 705 -21.35 9.32 0.11
CA LEU A 705 -21.45 8.25 -0.87
C LEU A 705 -22.25 7.12 -0.22
N VAL A 706 -23.50 7.00 -0.64
CA VAL A 706 -24.32 5.84 -0.32
C VAL A 706 -23.86 4.75 -1.27
N GLU A 707 -23.26 3.68 -0.74
CA GLU A 707 -23.13 2.47 -1.56
C GLU A 707 -24.51 2.21 -2.18
N ALA A 708 -24.61 2.34 -3.49
CA ALA A 708 -25.57 1.55 -4.22
C ALA A 708 -25.36 0.16 -3.65
N ALA A 709 -26.39 -0.40 -2.98
CA ALA A 709 -26.31 -1.76 -2.49
C ALA A 709 -25.50 -2.50 -3.54
N THR A 710 -24.35 -3.06 -3.18
CA THR A 710 -23.57 -3.85 -4.11
C THR A 710 -24.41 -5.08 -4.39
N GLU A 711 -25.46 -4.86 -5.14
CA GLU A 711 -25.90 -5.80 -6.12
C GLU A 711 -24.66 -5.93 -7.00
N GLY A 712 -24.05 -7.08 -6.96
CA GLY A 712 -23.11 -7.47 -7.99
C GLY A 712 -23.73 -7.08 -9.31
N PRO A 713 -22.99 -6.76 -10.36
CA PRO A 713 -23.48 -6.08 -11.56
C PRO A 713 -24.89 -6.58 -11.83
N ALA A 714 -25.84 -5.66 -11.71
CA ALA A 714 -27.21 -6.00 -12.01
C ALA A 714 -27.13 -6.58 -13.42
N SER A 715 -27.27 -7.90 -13.53
CA SER A 715 -27.50 -8.49 -14.82
C SER A 715 -28.76 -7.78 -15.30
N THR A 716 -28.61 -6.99 -16.34
CA THR A 716 -29.70 -6.22 -16.96
C THR A 716 -30.74 -7.15 -17.59
N GLU A 717 -30.59 -8.45 -17.41
CA GLU A 717 -31.54 -9.46 -17.80
C GLU A 717 -32.25 -9.98 -16.54
N ASP A 718 -33.54 -9.69 -16.50
CA ASP A 718 -34.53 -10.14 -15.51
C ASP A 718 -34.79 -11.65 -15.69
N ASP A 719 -33.73 -12.48 -15.55
CA ASP A 719 -33.87 -13.92 -15.60
C ASP A 719 -34.46 -14.41 -14.27
N ALA A 720 -35.75 -14.77 -14.32
CA ALA A 720 -36.50 -15.23 -13.15
C ALA A 720 -35.84 -16.44 -12.47
N ASP A 721 -35.08 -17.25 -13.22
CA ASP A 721 -34.31 -18.38 -12.69
C ASP A 721 -33.07 -17.97 -11.90
N GLU A 722 -32.50 -16.78 -12.13
CA GLU A 722 -31.33 -16.30 -11.40
C GLU A 722 -31.57 -16.06 -9.89
N ARG A 723 -32.81 -15.83 -9.51
CA ARG A 723 -33.21 -15.52 -8.12
C ARG A 723 -33.66 -16.73 -7.35
N THR A 724 -33.77 -17.88 -8.00
CA THR A 724 -34.12 -19.12 -7.31
C THR A 724 -32.90 -19.65 -6.57
N LEU A 725 -33.15 -20.29 -5.43
CA LEU A 725 -32.10 -20.89 -4.61
C LEU A 725 -31.28 -21.89 -5.42
N TRP A 726 -31.94 -22.78 -6.14
CA TRP A 726 -31.28 -23.83 -6.95
C TRP A 726 -30.57 -23.26 -8.16
N GLY A 727 -31.17 -22.35 -8.92
CA GLY A 727 -30.51 -21.69 -10.05
C GLY A 727 -29.29 -20.89 -9.63
N HIS A 728 -29.28 -20.31 -8.41
CA HIS A 728 -28.09 -19.69 -7.83
C HIS A 728 -27.03 -20.75 -7.49
N GLY A 729 -27.40 -21.83 -6.81
CA GLY A 729 -26.50 -22.93 -6.47
C GLY A 729 -25.84 -23.54 -7.71
N ASP A 730 -26.63 -23.82 -8.76
CA ASP A 730 -26.12 -24.35 -10.02
C ASP A 730 -25.02 -23.48 -10.62
N ARG A 731 -25.25 -22.17 -10.70
CA ARG A 731 -24.24 -21.23 -11.23
C ARG A 731 -22.99 -21.13 -10.37
N VAL A 732 -23.15 -21.16 -9.04
CA VAL A 732 -21.99 -21.13 -8.13
C VAL A 732 -21.17 -22.40 -8.31
N GLY A 733 -21.81 -23.58 -8.36
CA GLY A 733 -21.13 -24.84 -8.63
C GLY A 733 -20.44 -24.88 -9.97
N GLU A 734 -21.11 -24.48 -11.06
CA GLU A 734 -20.52 -24.39 -12.40
C GLU A 734 -19.32 -23.43 -12.42
N ARG A 735 -19.43 -22.27 -11.79
CA ARG A 735 -18.34 -21.29 -11.72
C ARG A 735 -17.16 -21.81 -10.92
N ALA A 736 -17.41 -22.44 -9.78
CA ALA A 736 -16.38 -23.08 -8.97
C ALA A 736 -15.65 -24.15 -9.78
N GLY A 737 -16.37 -25.00 -10.52
CA GLY A 737 -15.79 -26.00 -11.40
C GLY A 737 -14.95 -25.40 -12.55
N GLN A 738 -15.42 -24.33 -13.19
CA GLN A 738 -14.67 -23.62 -14.22
C GLN A 738 -13.34 -23.07 -13.69
N TRP A 739 -13.36 -22.40 -12.55
CA TRP A 739 -12.16 -21.83 -11.94
C TRP A 739 -11.20 -22.91 -11.47
N ALA A 740 -11.72 -23.97 -10.83
CA ALA A 740 -10.91 -25.08 -10.34
C ALA A 740 -10.16 -25.79 -11.50
N ARG A 741 -10.83 -26.03 -12.62
CA ARG A 741 -10.20 -26.60 -13.82
C ARG A 741 -9.19 -25.63 -14.45
N ALA A 742 -9.50 -24.34 -14.50
CA ALA A 742 -8.60 -23.33 -15.05
C ALA A 742 -7.29 -23.20 -14.27
N ILE A 743 -7.32 -23.35 -12.95
CA ILE A 743 -6.10 -23.35 -12.12
C ILE A 743 -5.39 -24.70 -12.08
N GLY A 744 -6.01 -25.77 -12.60
CA GLY A 744 -5.40 -27.09 -12.74
C GLY A 744 -5.62 -28.03 -11.57
N LEU A 745 -6.73 -27.90 -10.82
CA LEU A 745 -7.08 -28.84 -9.75
C LEU A 745 -7.44 -30.23 -10.34
N PRO A 746 -7.14 -31.33 -9.61
CA PRO A 746 -7.58 -32.66 -9.98
C PRO A 746 -9.10 -32.79 -10.03
N GLU A 747 -9.62 -33.62 -10.94
CA GLU A 747 -11.07 -33.67 -11.20
C GLU A 747 -11.89 -34.09 -9.98
N ASN A 748 -11.38 -34.95 -9.10
CA ASN A 748 -12.04 -35.26 -7.83
C ASN A 748 -12.26 -34.04 -6.93
N LEU A 749 -11.28 -33.14 -6.81
CA LEU A 749 -11.44 -31.88 -6.08
C LEU A 749 -12.36 -30.91 -6.82
N VAL A 750 -12.36 -30.94 -8.14
CA VAL A 750 -13.29 -30.12 -8.95
C VAL A 750 -14.73 -30.55 -8.68
N GLU A 751 -15.00 -31.86 -8.69
CA GLU A 751 -16.32 -32.39 -8.41
C GLU A 751 -16.81 -32.09 -7.00
N ASP A 752 -15.93 -32.16 -5.99
CA ASP A 752 -16.22 -31.77 -4.62
C ASP A 752 -16.52 -30.28 -4.49
N LEU A 753 -15.74 -29.40 -5.15
CA LEU A 753 -16.00 -27.97 -5.19
C LEU A 753 -17.31 -27.61 -5.89
N VAL A 754 -17.65 -28.31 -6.97
CA VAL A 754 -18.93 -28.16 -7.67
C VAL A 754 -20.07 -28.54 -6.73
N THR A 755 -19.95 -29.66 -6.02
CA THR A 755 -20.94 -30.12 -5.04
C THR A 755 -21.13 -29.12 -3.92
N ALA A 756 -20.03 -28.63 -3.31
CA ALA A 756 -20.10 -27.59 -2.29
C ALA A 756 -20.77 -26.32 -2.80
N GLY A 757 -20.40 -25.88 -4.02
CA GLY A 757 -21.00 -24.71 -4.66
C GLY A 757 -22.48 -24.83 -4.94
N HIS A 758 -22.96 -26.02 -5.35
CA HIS A 758 -24.39 -26.28 -5.56
C HIS A 758 -25.18 -26.17 -4.25
N HIS A 759 -24.64 -26.66 -3.14
CA HIS A 759 -25.37 -26.85 -1.88
C HIS A 759 -25.09 -25.78 -0.81
N HIS A 760 -24.17 -24.83 -1.05
CA HIS A 760 -23.72 -23.82 -0.05
C HIS A 760 -24.86 -23.01 0.60
N ASP A 761 -25.97 -22.84 -0.12
CA ASP A 761 -27.09 -22.00 0.27
C ASP A 761 -28.38 -22.81 0.61
N ASP A 762 -28.35 -24.13 0.56
CA ASP A 762 -29.53 -24.98 0.79
C ASP A 762 -30.24 -24.71 2.11
N GLY A 763 -29.52 -24.29 3.13
CA GLY A 763 -30.07 -23.85 4.41
C GLY A 763 -31.03 -22.66 4.29
N LYS A 764 -30.89 -21.81 3.24
CA LYS A 764 -31.86 -20.75 2.99
C LYS A 764 -33.26 -21.24 2.65
N ALA A 765 -33.43 -22.50 2.32
CA ALA A 765 -34.76 -23.08 2.15
C ALA A 765 -35.56 -23.20 3.45
N ASP A 766 -34.99 -22.89 4.62
CA ASP A 766 -35.74 -22.77 5.88
C ASP A 766 -36.92 -21.80 5.74
N PRO A 767 -38.15 -22.19 6.12
CA PRO A 767 -39.34 -21.35 5.95
C PRO A 767 -39.24 -19.97 6.59
N ARG A 768 -38.50 -19.84 7.70
CA ARG A 768 -38.27 -18.54 8.38
C ARG A 768 -37.34 -17.67 7.56
N MET A 769 -36.26 -18.26 7.04
CA MET A 769 -35.34 -17.57 6.17
C MET A 769 -36.03 -17.11 4.88
N GLN A 770 -36.85 -17.94 4.28
CA GLN A 770 -37.65 -17.60 3.10
C GLN A 770 -38.65 -16.46 3.40
N ALA A 771 -39.22 -16.41 4.59
CA ALA A 771 -40.07 -15.32 5.01
C ALA A 771 -39.30 -13.99 5.11
N ALA A 772 -38.05 -14.04 5.63
CA ALA A 772 -37.20 -12.87 5.70
C ALA A 772 -36.72 -12.38 4.31
N LEU A 773 -36.38 -13.32 3.42
CA LEU A 773 -35.93 -13.03 2.05
C LEU A 773 -37.03 -12.45 1.18
N GLY A 774 -38.28 -12.93 1.35
CA GLY A 774 -39.45 -12.45 0.63
C GLY A 774 -40.09 -11.18 1.22
N ALA A 775 -39.57 -10.65 2.32
CA ALA A 775 -40.11 -9.45 2.94
C ALA A 775 -39.99 -8.22 2.01
N ALA A 776 -40.92 -7.30 2.13
CA ALA A 776 -41.00 -6.05 1.38
C ALA A 776 -41.23 -4.87 2.30
N VAL A 777 -40.96 -3.66 1.83
CA VAL A 777 -41.31 -2.41 2.50
C VAL A 777 -42.43 -1.76 1.71
N ASP A 778 -43.53 -1.38 2.37
CA ASP A 778 -44.62 -0.66 1.74
C ASP A 778 -44.28 0.83 1.51
N GLU A 779 -45.19 1.55 0.84
CA GLU A 779 -45.04 2.96 0.53
C GLU A 779 -44.91 3.86 1.77
N SER A 780 -45.37 3.37 2.93
CA SER A 780 -45.29 4.08 4.23
C SER A 780 -44.00 3.71 5.00
N GLY A 781 -43.11 2.88 4.43
CA GLY A 781 -41.87 2.44 5.09
C GLY A 781 -42.03 1.30 6.12
N PHE A 782 -43.22 0.66 6.19
CA PHE A 782 -43.45 -0.50 7.04
C PHE A 782 -42.91 -1.79 6.40
N LEU A 783 -42.22 -2.60 7.21
CA LEU A 783 -41.72 -3.89 6.80
C LEU A 783 -42.84 -4.93 6.88
N LEU A 784 -43.13 -5.57 5.75
CA LEU A 784 -44.15 -6.62 5.61
C LEU A 784 -43.45 -7.95 5.30
N LEU A 785 -43.81 -9.03 6.02
CA LEU A 785 -43.40 -10.39 5.68
C LEU A 785 -44.36 -10.96 4.65
N GLU A 786 -43.83 -11.79 3.73
CA GLU A 786 -44.67 -12.47 2.73
C GLU A 786 -45.61 -13.47 3.40
N GLU A 787 -46.87 -13.52 3.00
CA GLU A 787 -47.86 -14.48 3.51
C GLU A 787 -47.49 -15.95 3.17
N SER A 788 -47.76 -16.88 4.07
CA SER A 788 -47.40 -18.29 3.93
C SER A 788 -47.96 -18.91 2.65
N ARG A 789 -49.16 -18.55 2.23
CA ARG A 789 -49.81 -19.03 0.99
C ARG A 789 -49.12 -18.58 -0.30
N GLN A 790 -48.52 -17.37 -0.29
CA GLN A 790 -47.73 -16.86 -1.40
C GLN A 790 -46.36 -17.53 -1.47
N ARG A 791 -45.76 -17.82 -0.33
CA ARG A 791 -44.49 -18.54 -0.22
C ARG A 791 -44.53 -19.95 -0.80
N GLU A 792 -45.58 -20.72 -0.48
CA GLU A 792 -45.76 -22.07 -1.00
C GLU A 792 -45.86 -22.18 -2.53
N ARG A 793 -46.24 -21.07 -3.20
CA ARG A 793 -46.36 -20.99 -4.68
C ARG A 793 -45.09 -20.52 -5.38
N ARG A 794 -44.09 -20.05 -4.63
CA ARG A 794 -42.84 -19.56 -5.19
C ARG A 794 -41.75 -20.62 -5.07
N ARG A 795 -40.81 -20.57 -6.04
CA ARG A 795 -39.52 -21.25 -5.86
C ARG A 795 -38.74 -20.51 -4.73
N PRO A 796 -37.98 -21.22 -3.85
CA PRO A 796 -37.18 -20.60 -2.81
C PRO A 796 -36.24 -19.54 -3.37
N LEU A 797 -36.13 -18.43 -2.63
CA LEU A 797 -35.29 -17.29 -3.01
C LEU A 797 -33.88 -17.47 -2.47
N SER A 798 -32.88 -17.06 -3.25
CA SER A 798 -31.47 -16.98 -2.84
C SER A 798 -31.12 -15.62 -2.20
N LYS A 799 -31.79 -14.54 -2.63
CA LYS A 799 -31.50 -13.17 -2.22
C LYS A 799 -32.74 -12.36 -1.91
N SER A 800 -32.61 -11.42 -0.95
CA SER A 800 -33.65 -10.44 -0.61
C SER A 800 -33.56 -9.19 -1.51
N ARG A 801 -34.72 -8.54 -1.74
CA ARG A 801 -34.81 -7.20 -2.34
C ARG A 801 -34.80 -6.07 -1.29
N LEU A 802 -34.78 -6.42 -0.01
CA LEU A 802 -34.84 -5.43 1.06
C LEU A 802 -33.57 -4.59 1.11
N PRO A 803 -33.66 -3.28 1.32
CA PRO A 803 -32.52 -2.46 1.69
C PRO A 803 -31.88 -3.01 2.97
N ARG A 804 -30.54 -3.00 3.03
CA ARG A 804 -29.74 -3.61 4.13
C ARG A 804 -30.17 -3.18 5.53
N ARG A 805 -30.63 -1.93 5.68
CA ARG A 805 -31.14 -1.39 6.95
C ARG A 805 -32.34 -2.16 7.54
N TYR A 806 -33.14 -2.81 6.71
CA TYR A 806 -34.30 -3.60 7.16
C TYR A 806 -33.98 -5.06 7.40
N TRP A 807 -32.83 -5.55 6.98
CA TRP A 807 -32.49 -6.97 7.01
C TRP A 807 -32.58 -7.59 8.40
N ASN A 808 -31.90 -7.01 9.40
CA ASN A 808 -31.93 -7.52 10.77
C ASN A 808 -33.35 -7.49 11.39
N ARG A 809 -34.19 -6.57 10.94
CA ARG A 809 -35.58 -6.48 11.39
C ARG A 809 -36.43 -7.58 10.74
N SER A 810 -36.25 -7.83 9.43
CA SER A 810 -36.96 -8.90 8.71
C SER A 810 -36.62 -10.28 9.29
N MET A 811 -35.36 -10.56 9.58
CA MET A 811 -34.90 -11.80 10.21
C MET A 811 -35.58 -12.02 11.57
N ARG A 812 -35.61 -11.02 12.43
CA ARG A 812 -36.30 -11.10 13.74
C ARG A 812 -37.80 -11.29 13.60
N MET A 813 -38.44 -10.55 12.68
CA MET A 813 -39.88 -10.68 12.45
C MET A 813 -40.25 -12.06 11.89
N ALA A 814 -39.39 -12.64 11.07
CA ALA A 814 -39.55 -13.99 10.51
C ALA A 814 -39.26 -15.10 11.53
N GLY A 815 -38.82 -14.78 12.74
CA GLY A 815 -38.51 -15.75 13.78
C GLY A 815 -37.18 -16.48 13.55
N VAL A 816 -36.24 -15.92 12.80
CA VAL A 816 -34.91 -16.51 12.67
C VAL A 816 -34.15 -16.26 13.96
N PRO A 817 -33.62 -17.32 14.61
CA PRO A 817 -32.89 -17.16 15.88
C PRO A 817 -31.64 -16.29 15.73
N SER A 818 -31.33 -15.57 16.80
CA SER A 818 -30.05 -14.80 16.80
C SER A 818 -28.88 -15.76 16.72
N GLY A 819 -27.95 -15.48 15.78
CA GLY A 819 -26.77 -16.34 15.54
C GLY A 819 -27.04 -17.55 14.64
N TRP A 820 -28.26 -17.75 14.14
CA TRP A 820 -28.53 -18.78 13.15
C TRP A 820 -27.81 -18.49 11.83
N ARG A 821 -27.20 -19.53 11.29
CA ARG A 821 -26.41 -19.44 10.05
C ARG A 821 -26.94 -20.43 9.03
N HIS A 822 -27.26 -19.91 7.83
CA HIS A 822 -27.75 -20.77 6.73
C HIS A 822 -26.65 -21.71 6.21
N GLU A 823 -25.39 -21.32 6.33
CA GLU A 823 -24.25 -22.17 5.93
C GLU A 823 -24.21 -23.45 6.77
N ALA A 824 -24.38 -23.35 8.11
CA ALA A 824 -24.46 -24.52 8.97
C ALA A 824 -25.68 -25.41 8.65
N ALA A 825 -26.83 -24.80 8.38
CA ALA A 825 -28.03 -25.54 7.97
C ALA A 825 -27.89 -26.18 6.58
N SER A 826 -27.06 -25.59 5.69
CA SER A 826 -26.71 -26.21 4.39
C SER A 826 -25.83 -27.42 4.60
N ALA A 827 -24.82 -27.32 5.46
CA ALA A 827 -23.94 -28.41 5.81
C ALA A 827 -24.74 -29.59 6.41
N ASP A 828 -25.58 -29.35 7.44
CA ASP A 828 -26.42 -30.37 8.06
C ASP A 828 -27.30 -31.13 7.03
N ARG A 829 -27.84 -30.39 6.05
CA ARG A 829 -28.67 -30.99 4.98
C ARG A 829 -27.86 -31.84 4.01
N LEU A 830 -26.70 -31.35 3.63
CA LEU A 830 -25.82 -32.08 2.72
C LEU A 830 -25.27 -33.35 3.38
N GLU A 831 -24.92 -33.30 4.67
CA GLU A 831 -24.49 -34.45 5.46
C GLU A 831 -25.57 -35.54 5.45
N GLU A 832 -26.83 -35.17 5.71
CA GLU A 832 -27.97 -36.10 5.67
C GLU A 832 -28.14 -36.76 4.27
N GLN A 833 -27.93 -35.99 3.19
CA GLN A 833 -28.03 -36.52 1.82
C GLN A 833 -26.87 -37.48 1.46
N LEU A 834 -25.65 -37.16 1.95
CA LEU A 834 -24.48 -38.02 1.79
C LEU A 834 -24.67 -39.35 2.56
N GLU A 835 -25.13 -39.29 3.81
CA GLU A 835 -25.42 -40.47 4.63
C GLU A 835 -26.50 -41.37 4.01
N LYS A 836 -27.52 -40.80 3.39
CA LYS A 836 -28.57 -41.54 2.70
C LYS A 836 -28.15 -42.06 1.32
N GLY A 837 -26.99 -41.69 0.81
CA GLY A 837 -26.52 -42.05 -0.52
C GLY A 837 -27.26 -41.32 -1.65
N GLU A 838 -28.01 -40.26 -1.34
CA GLU A 838 -28.68 -39.42 -2.33
C GLU A 838 -27.68 -38.52 -3.07
N ARG A 839 -26.52 -38.27 -2.50
CA ARG A 839 -25.39 -37.55 -3.05
C ARG A 839 -24.09 -38.31 -2.83
N THR A 840 -23.06 -37.93 -3.58
CA THR A 840 -21.72 -38.51 -3.45
C THR A 840 -20.69 -37.38 -3.46
N ALA A 841 -19.65 -37.53 -2.66
CA ALA A 841 -18.47 -36.66 -2.63
C ALA A 841 -17.22 -37.53 -2.53
N HIS A 842 -16.11 -37.10 -3.11
CA HIS A 842 -14.84 -37.81 -3.00
C HIS A 842 -14.23 -37.62 -1.61
N ASP A 843 -14.34 -36.37 -1.10
CA ASP A 843 -13.95 -36.00 0.26
C ASP A 843 -15.14 -35.30 0.96
N PRO A 844 -16.02 -36.07 1.66
CA PRO A 844 -17.16 -35.51 2.34
C PRO A 844 -16.79 -34.42 3.36
N ASP A 845 -15.69 -34.61 4.10
CA ASP A 845 -15.25 -33.66 5.13
C ASP A 845 -14.86 -32.33 4.50
N LEU A 846 -14.19 -32.36 3.35
CA LEU A 846 -13.85 -31.15 2.59
C LEU A 846 -15.10 -30.42 2.09
N VAL A 847 -16.04 -31.15 1.49
CA VAL A 847 -17.29 -30.56 0.97
C VAL A 847 -18.12 -29.92 2.09
N MET A 848 -18.18 -30.57 3.24
CA MET A 848 -18.87 -30.03 4.41
C MET A 848 -18.18 -28.80 5.02
N HIS A 849 -16.86 -28.73 4.91
CA HIS A 849 -16.10 -27.58 5.39
C HIS A 849 -16.26 -26.35 4.48
N LEU A 850 -16.37 -26.57 3.18
CA LEU A 850 -16.56 -25.53 2.16
C LEU A 850 -17.99 -24.99 2.12
#